data_71e829b7e925a543c8a48ea733f954d6
#
_entry.id   71e829b7e925a543c8a48ea733f954d6
#
_cell.length_a   1.000
_cell.length_b   1.000
_cell.length_c   1.000
_cell.angle_alpha   90.00
_cell.angle_beta   90.00
_cell.angle_gamma   90.00
#
_symmetry.space_group_name_H-M   'P 1'
#
loop_
_entity.id
_entity.type
_entity.pdbx_description
1 polymer ?
#
loop_
_entity_poly.entity_id
_entity_poly.type
_entity_poly.pdbx_seq_one_letter_code
_entity_poly.pdbx_strand_id
1 'polypeptide(L)'
;MMATIALPRPIAPHRPSSDLGSLTSTITLDNINPQPSSAMGHGPVLNKHIPVCPPGPVPQEEPSTPPPSPGSDEDGLQQSLLSPPDKFTRVESGHLSVYKIDASGVAAALEHMSRQPLPDPAQVFPWLHGLHPSNQIQQAFFIARKRALRRTPACLRGITLVKADGDLTVARLKGAIAPHEFLQLGGATPEFLDIDPREGFSVRNFQIQAAKSAMTSDIIVYGLDEVVVRKLAWDVATAQQRWRDKHEVQRHHLPVYNTFFCVSSFSEFETKHPELVAVDAVGRPTGNVLDFPSQERVEMYAMTEASEIAHNVWLGPTPDQATEEAQGYDVLIECSDLGRLDHGGLLAIAEGGAESLGRHYLDFPSSGSILAPTWSHSEADTILETCKWIHHLAHGTHPSLPSSQLQSDNDGDVAMSDSSTVQQPDQLSRVPPRKILIHCADGYTESTLLGIAYFSYATGRPVPDAWLNLHTTMQRNFFAYPSDVGLLTAIAPRLLHDSPALRGKASLADITGLIKDEPKWFTGFDGSFPSRIIDYMYLGNLGHANNPDLLRSLGIGQILSVGETAMWRDGELDEWGVENTCVVQAVQDNGIDPLTDEFERCLEFIDRGRRNGTATLVHCRVGVSRSATICIAEVMRALDLSFPRAYCFVRARRLNVIIQPHLRFAYELLKWEELLQSQKNSEECDPGAVKRELEWGEIAREIALMNRPYAR
;
A
#
# COMPACT_ATOMS: atom_id res chain seq x y z
N MET A 1 19.41 3.96 23.81
CA MET A 1 19.62 2.92 22.81
C MET A 1 18.25 2.34 22.49
N MET A 2 17.59 2.81 21.46
CA MET A 2 16.36 2.20 20.95
C MET A 2 16.72 1.46 19.67
N ALA A 3 16.64 0.14 19.74
CA ALA A 3 16.87 -0.71 18.59
C ALA A 3 15.72 -0.53 17.60
N THR A 4 16.02 -0.08 16.41
CA THR A 4 15.13 -0.19 15.25
C THR A 4 14.99 -1.66 14.97
N ILE A 5 13.80 -2.22 15.19
CA ILE A 5 13.54 -3.64 14.95
C ILE A 5 13.35 -3.81 13.43
N ALA A 6 14.44 -4.09 12.74
CA ALA A 6 14.37 -4.77 11.47
C ALA A 6 14.02 -6.24 11.77
N LEU A 7 12.83 -6.66 11.40
CA LEU A 7 12.41 -8.06 11.57
C LEU A 7 13.14 -8.92 10.53
N PRO A 8 13.75 -10.02 10.93
CA PRO A 8 14.38 -10.96 10.01
C PRO A 8 13.34 -11.68 9.16
N ARG A 9 13.74 -12.06 7.95
CA ARG A 9 13.00 -12.98 7.07
C ARG A 9 12.62 -14.27 7.80
N PRO A 10 11.52 -14.92 7.44
CA PRO A 10 11.19 -16.21 8.01
C PRO A 10 12.21 -17.27 7.60
N ILE A 11 12.95 -17.77 8.57
CA ILE A 11 13.77 -18.98 8.47
C ILE A 11 12.83 -20.18 8.56
N ALA A 12 13.08 -21.20 7.76
CA ALA A 12 12.36 -22.48 7.75
C ALA A 12 12.27 -23.12 9.15
N PRO A 13 11.26 -23.94 9.43
CA PRO A 13 10.86 -24.29 10.80
C PRO A 13 11.85 -25.23 11.48
N HIS A 14 12.47 -24.81 12.56
CA HIS A 14 13.07 -25.70 13.57
C HIS A 14 12.13 -25.80 14.78
N ARG A 15 12.04 -27.03 15.32
CA ARG A 15 11.17 -27.50 16.41
C ARG A 15 11.30 -26.68 17.70
N PRO A 16 10.26 -26.67 18.54
CA PRO A 16 10.14 -25.77 19.68
C PRO A 16 10.90 -26.26 20.91
N SER A 17 11.50 -25.32 21.63
CA SER A 17 11.79 -25.45 23.04
C SER A 17 11.00 -24.42 23.83
N SER A 18 10.43 -24.89 24.91
CA SER A 18 9.48 -24.28 25.82
C SER A 18 9.98 -23.05 26.58
N ASP A 19 8.99 -22.21 26.93
CA ASP A 19 8.88 -21.26 28.04
C ASP A 19 9.26 -19.80 27.81
N LEU A 20 8.24 -19.02 27.84
CA LEU A 20 7.90 -17.84 28.69
C LEU A 20 7.04 -16.81 27.93
N GLY A 21 5.90 -16.54 28.51
CA GLY A 21 4.78 -15.83 27.95
C GLY A 21 5.05 -14.41 27.46
N SER A 22 4.60 -14.20 26.25
CA SER A 22 4.29 -12.89 25.70
C SER A 22 2.86 -12.93 25.18
N LEU A 23 2.00 -12.13 25.76
CA LEU A 23 0.62 -11.93 25.36
C LEU A 23 0.54 -11.22 23.99
N THR A 24 0.66 -11.98 22.92
CA THR A 24 0.23 -11.56 21.58
C THR A 24 -0.91 -12.48 21.16
N SER A 25 -2.13 -12.02 21.37
CA SER A 25 -3.31 -12.71 20.85
C SER A 25 -3.40 -12.56 19.34
N THR A 26 -2.90 -13.54 18.63
CA THR A 26 -3.19 -13.78 17.22
C THR A 26 -4.57 -14.45 17.16
N ILE A 27 -5.56 -13.75 16.62
CA ILE A 27 -6.83 -14.37 16.26
C ILE A 27 -6.57 -15.25 15.05
N THR A 28 -6.48 -16.55 15.26
CA THR A 28 -6.45 -17.53 14.18
C THR A 28 -7.85 -17.65 13.58
N LEU A 29 -7.98 -17.25 12.34
CA LEU A 29 -9.18 -17.46 11.51
C LEU A 29 -9.25 -18.89 10.96
N ASP A 30 -9.12 -19.91 11.82
CA ASP A 30 -9.04 -21.31 11.39
C ASP A 30 -10.38 -21.94 10.98
N ASN A 31 -11.48 -21.19 10.90
CA ASN A 31 -12.79 -21.74 10.57
C ASN A 31 -13.45 -21.19 9.29
N ILE A 32 -12.69 -20.53 8.42
CA ILE A 32 -13.19 -20.19 7.08
C ILE A 32 -12.33 -20.96 6.08
N ASN A 33 -12.81 -22.12 5.65
CA ASN A 33 -12.19 -22.95 4.64
C ASN A 33 -12.43 -22.32 3.26
N PRO A 34 -11.45 -21.65 2.63
CA PRO A 34 -11.61 -21.17 1.26
C PRO A 34 -11.14 -22.28 0.32
N GLN A 35 -12.03 -22.74 -0.53
CA GLN A 35 -11.60 -23.46 -1.71
C GLN A 35 -10.70 -22.55 -2.55
N PRO A 36 -9.62 -23.07 -3.13
CA PRO A 36 -8.73 -22.28 -3.96
C PRO A 36 -9.44 -21.93 -5.27
N SER A 37 -9.83 -20.68 -5.43
CA SER A 37 -10.19 -20.17 -6.74
C SER A 37 -8.93 -20.05 -7.57
N SER A 38 -8.86 -20.79 -8.67
CA SER A 38 -7.86 -20.65 -9.72
C SER A 38 -8.07 -19.35 -10.51
N ALA A 39 -7.80 -18.22 -9.88
CA ALA A 39 -7.57 -16.99 -10.60
C ALA A 39 -6.05 -16.84 -10.74
N MET A 40 -5.56 -16.66 -11.95
CA MET A 40 -4.19 -16.23 -12.19
C MET A 40 -3.98 -14.86 -11.53
N GLY A 41 -3.72 -14.89 -10.24
CA GLY A 41 -3.36 -13.72 -9.45
C GLY A 41 -1.85 -13.74 -9.29
N HIS A 42 -1.18 -12.72 -9.79
CA HIS A 42 0.15 -12.42 -9.32
C HIS A 42 0.10 -12.36 -7.79
N GLY A 43 0.97 -13.11 -7.12
CA GLY A 43 1.02 -13.19 -5.66
C GLY A 43 1.20 -11.79 -5.03
N PRO A 44 0.88 -11.65 -3.75
CA PRO A 44 1.09 -10.39 -3.04
C PRO A 44 2.58 -10.03 -3.07
N VAL A 45 2.88 -8.73 -3.07
CA VAL A 45 4.25 -8.24 -2.95
C VAL A 45 4.82 -8.71 -1.61
N LEU A 46 5.66 -9.74 -1.66
CA LEU A 46 6.11 -10.51 -0.48
C LEU A 46 6.95 -9.69 0.51
N ASN A 47 7.49 -8.55 0.08
CA ASN A 47 8.41 -7.75 0.88
C ASN A 47 7.73 -6.65 1.73
N LYS A 48 6.44 -6.39 1.51
CA LYS A 48 5.66 -5.51 2.39
C LYS A 48 5.17 -6.26 3.63
N HIS A 49 5.16 -5.61 4.77
CA HIS A 49 4.64 -6.16 6.02
C HIS A 49 3.73 -5.15 6.74
N ILE A 50 2.86 -5.66 7.60
CA ILE A 50 2.04 -4.84 8.48
C ILE A 50 2.82 -4.66 9.80
N PRO A 51 3.30 -3.45 10.12
CA PRO A 51 3.99 -3.24 11.38
C PRO A 51 3.03 -3.24 12.56
N VAL A 52 3.48 -3.79 13.68
CA VAL A 52 2.73 -3.71 14.94
C VAL A 52 2.78 -2.27 15.44
N CYS A 53 1.64 -1.60 15.47
CA CYS A 53 1.49 -0.28 16.07
C CYS A 53 0.84 -0.45 17.45
N PRO A 54 1.60 -0.35 18.55
CA PRO A 54 1.03 -0.45 19.88
C PRO A 54 0.07 0.73 20.11
N PRO A 55 -1.05 0.52 20.82
CA PRO A 55 -1.90 1.62 21.25
C PRO A 55 -1.06 2.59 22.09
N GLY A 56 -1.24 3.89 21.85
CA GLY A 56 -0.57 4.92 22.65
C GLY A 56 -0.97 4.86 24.12
N PRO A 57 -0.20 5.50 25.01
CA PRO A 57 -0.52 5.54 26.43
C PRO A 57 -1.91 6.14 26.64
N VAL A 58 -2.65 5.54 27.57
CA VAL A 58 -3.97 6.05 27.98
C VAL A 58 -3.75 7.39 28.71
N PRO A 59 -4.30 8.53 28.26
CA PRO A 59 -4.21 9.76 29.00
C PRO A 59 -4.81 9.63 30.38
N GLN A 60 -4.14 10.16 31.39
CA GLN A 60 -4.59 10.11 32.80
C GLN A 60 -5.57 11.25 33.17
N GLU A 61 -6.08 11.99 32.21
CA GLU A 61 -7.02 13.06 32.51
C GLU A 61 -8.37 12.52 32.98
N GLU A 62 -8.87 13.08 34.07
CA GLU A 62 -10.20 12.79 34.58
C GLU A 62 -11.27 13.10 33.53
N PRO A 63 -12.33 12.28 33.42
CA PRO A 63 -13.35 12.47 32.43
C PRO A 63 -14.05 13.81 32.63
N SER A 64 -13.85 14.74 31.72
CA SER A 64 -14.70 15.90 31.59
C SER A 64 -16.18 15.45 31.49
N THR A 65 -17.10 16.20 32.06
CA THR A 65 -18.56 15.96 32.04
C THR A 65 -18.99 15.39 30.69
N PRO A 66 -19.80 14.31 30.68
CA PRO A 66 -20.25 13.73 29.44
C PRO A 66 -20.95 14.80 28.58
N PRO A 67 -20.68 14.85 27.28
CA PRO A 67 -21.42 15.74 26.40
C PRO A 67 -22.91 15.47 26.57
N PRO A 68 -23.77 16.49 26.46
CA PRO A 68 -25.22 16.31 26.52
C PRO A 68 -25.61 15.19 25.56
N SER A 69 -26.60 14.38 25.98
CA SER A 69 -27.20 13.39 25.09
C SER A 69 -27.57 14.12 23.80
N PRO A 70 -27.19 13.59 22.60
CA PRO A 70 -27.61 14.25 21.37
C PRO A 70 -29.12 14.45 21.42
N GLY A 71 -29.54 15.68 21.24
CA GLY A 71 -30.94 16.01 21.06
C GLY A 71 -31.48 15.15 19.92
N SER A 72 -32.76 14.91 19.89
CA SER A 72 -33.47 14.20 18.83
C SER A 72 -33.49 15.03 17.54
N ASP A 73 -32.31 15.35 17.00
CA ASP A 73 -32.20 15.95 15.70
C ASP A 73 -32.34 14.85 14.66
N GLU A 74 -33.50 14.84 13.99
CA GLU A 74 -33.81 13.95 12.86
C GLU A 74 -32.86 14.17 11.67
N ASP A 75 -32.08 15.24 11.67
CA ASP A 75 -31.18 15.67 10.58
C ASP A 75 -29.90 14.82 10.41
N GLY A 76 -29.65 13.84 11.29
CA GLY A 76 -28.47 12.95 11.18
C GLY A 76 -28.79 11.49 10.81
N LEU A 77 -30.03 11.17 10.46
CA LEU A 77 -30.43 9.81 10.12
C LEU A 77 -30.25 9.56 8.63
N GLN A 78 -29.53 8.50 8.27
CA GLN A 78 -29.47 8.06 6.88
C GLN A 78 -30.86 7.61 6.40
N GLN A 79 -31.28 8.11 5.25
CA GLN A 79 -32.54 7.77 4.61
C GLN A 79 -32.33 6.66 3.57
N SER A 80 -33.34 5.83 3.35
CA SER A 80 -33.29 4.76 2.35
C SER A 80 -34.56 4.81 1.49
N LEU A 81 -34.41 4.63 0.19
CA LEU A 81 -35.56 4.45 -0.71
C LEU A 81 -36.33 3.16 -0.44
N LEU A 82 -35.74 2.24 0.31
CA LEU A 82 -36.30 0.95 0.69
C LEU A 82 -37.13 1.03 1.99
N SER A 83 -37.19 2.17 2.62
CA SER A 83 -37.95 2.38 3.85
C SER A 83 -38.76 3.68 3.78
N PRO A 84 -40.07 3.64 4.08
CA PRO A 84 -40.89 2.44 4.32
C PRO A 84 -41.04 1.57 3.06
N PRO A 85 -41.19 0.23 3.21
CA PRO A 85 -41.22 -0.71 2.10
C PRO A 85 -42.57 -0.77 1.36
N ASP A 86 -43.51 0.13 1.62
CA ASP A 86 -44.89 0.13 1.14
C ASP A 86 -45.01 0.18 -0.40
N LYS A 87 -43.98 0.65 -1.07
CA LYS A 87 -43.90 0.72 -2.54
C LYS A 87 -43.62 -0.64 -3.20
N PHE A 88 -43.18 -1.63 -2.42
CA PHE A 88 -42.69 -2.90 -2.93
C PHE A 88 -43.72 -4.01 -2.73
N THR A 89 -43.78 -4.96 -3.67
CA THR A 89 -44.67 -6.12 -3.54
C THR A 89 -44.22 -6.97 -2.35
N ARG A 90 -45.10 -7.04 -1.34
CA ARG A 90 -44.87 -7.80 -0.12
C ARG A 90 -45.18 -9.28 -0.35
N VAL A 91 -44.34 -10.16 0.20
CA VAL A 91 -44.54 -11.60 0.29
C VAL A 91 -44.51 -11.96 1.77
N GLU A 92 -45.53 -12.68 2.24
CA GLU A 92 -45.68 -13.01 3.63
C GLU A 92 -45.50 -14.51 3.87
N SER A 93 -44.91 -14.85 5.02
CA SER A 93 -44.87 -16.21 5.56
C SER A 93 -44.93 -16.14 7.07
N GLY A 94 -46.09 -16.49 7.63
CA GLY A 94 -46.36 -16.30 9.05
C GLY A 94 -46.36 -14.83 9.44
N HIS A 95 -45.49 -14.45 10.36
CA HIS A 95 -45.29 -13.07 10.82
C HIS A 95 -44.14 -12.34 10.13
N LEU A 96 -43.43 -13.01 9.24
CA LEU A 96 -42.30 -12.44 8.48
C LEU A 96 -42.76 -11.89 7.13
N SER A 97 -42.07 -10.87 6.66
CA SER A 97 -42.30 -10.27 5.36
C SER A 97 -40.98 -10.06 4.62
N VAL A 98 -41.00 -10.37 3.33
CA VAL A 98 -39.91 -10.03 2.40
C VAL A 98 -40.53 -9.29 1.20
N TYR A 99 -39.74 -8.49 0.51
CA TYR A 99 -40.22 -7.62 -0.54
C TYR A 99 -39.55 -7.94 -1.87
N LYS A 100 -40.28 -7.76 -2.98
CA LYS A 100 -39.74 -7.91 -4.33
C LYS A 100 -39.10 -6.60 -4.79
N ILE A 101 -37.92 -6.67 -5.41
CA ILE A 101 -37.27 -5.53 -6.04
C ILE A 101 -36.70 -5.96 -7.40
N ASP A 102 -36.74 -5.07 -8.40
CA ASP A 102 -36.13 -5.28 -9.70
C ASP A 102 -34.73 -4.64 -9.77
N ALA A 103 -33.98 -4.87 -10.85
CA ALA A 103 -32.64 -4.33 -11.03
C ALA A 103 -32.60 -2.80 -10.99
N SER A 104 -33.63 -2.13 -11.56
CA SER A 104 -33.70 -0.68 -11.57
C SER A 104 -33.97 -0.11 -10.17
N GLY A 105 -34.78 -0.81 -9.38
CA GLY A 105 -35.00 -0.47 -7.97
C GLY A 105 -33.74 -0.63 -7.12
N VAL A 106 -32.96 -1.70 -7.37
CA VAL A 106 -31.65 -1.89 -6.74
C VAL A 106 -30.70 -0.74 -7.09
N ALA A 107 -30.60 -0.42 -8.37
CA ALA A 107 -29.73 0.66 -8.84
C ALA A 107 -30.11 2.02 -8.22
N ALA A 108 -31.39 2.36 -8.24
CA ALA A 108 -31.88 3.60 -7.66
C ALA A 108 -31.65 3.68 -6.15
N ALA A 109 -31.81 2.57 -5.42
CA ALA A 109 -31.58 2.54 -3.99
C ALA A 109 -30.10 2.71 -3.63
N LEU A 110 -29.19 2.07 -4.35
CA LEU A 110 -27.74 2.22 -4.17
C LEU A 110 -27.29 3.64 -4.54
N GLU A 111 -27.79 4.19 -5.63
CA GLU A 111 -27.51 5.56 -6.06
C GLU A 111 -27.95 6.58 -5.00
N HIS A 112 -29.16 6.43 -4.47
CA HIS A 112 -29.65 7.27 -3.39
C HIS A 112 -28.76 7.16 -2.14
N MET A 113 -28.37 5.94 -1.75
CA MET A 113 -27.52 5.70 -0.57
C MET A 113 -26.16 6.36 -0.73
N SER A 114 -25.57 6.30 -1.91
CA SER A 114 -24.25 6.88 -2.16
C SER A 114 -24.20 8.41 -2.03
N ARG A 115 -25.37 9.05 -2.03
CA ARG A 115 -25.55 10.51 -1.85
C ARG A 115 -25.95 10.90 -0.43
N GLN A 116 -26.31 9.93 0.44
CA GLN A 116 -26.66 10.23 1.82
C GLN A 116 -25.43 10.63 2.63
N PRO A 117 -25.51 11.65 3.51
CA PRO A 117 -24.40 12.00 4.37
C PRO A 117 -24.08 10.86 5.34
N LEU A 118 -22.80 10.67 5.62
CA LEU A 118 -22.36 9.75 6.65
C LEU A 118 -22.62 10.35 8.04
N PRO A 119 -23.08 9.55 9.01
CA PRO A 119 -23.18 9.98 10.40
C PRO A 119 -21.85 10.44 10.97
N ASP A 120 -21.91 11.25 12.02
CA ASP A 120 -20.72 11.69 12.74
C ASP A 120 -19.95 10.50 13.31
N PRO A 121 -18.59 10.45 13.19
CA PRO A 121 -17.78 9.37 13.77
C PRO A 121 -18.05 9.13 15.24
N ALA A 122 -18.33 10.16 16.03
CA ALA A 122 -18.62 10.01 17.46
C ALA A 122 -19.91 9.24 17.75
N GLN A 123 -20.87 9.22 16.81
CA GLN A 123 -22.13 8.47 16.94
C GLN A 123 -21.97 6.98 16.61
N VAL A 124 -21.04 6.61 15.71
CA VAL A 124 -20.88 5.24 15.22
C VAL A 124 -19.74 4.49 15.88
N PHE A 125 -18.74 5.20 16.40
CA PHE A 125 -17.66 4.58 17.17
C PHE A 125 -17.92 4.72 18.67
N PRO A 126 -17.62 3.71 19.46
CA PRO A 126 -16.84 2.51 19.17
C PRO A 126 -17.65 1.27 18.72
N TRP A 127 -18.95 1.37 18.42
CA TRP A 127 -19.69 0.20 17.95
C TRP A 127 -19.02 -0.47 16.73
N LEU A 128 -18.56 0.32 15.77
CA LEU A 128 -17.81 -0.19 14.61
C LEU A 128 -16.47 -0.85 14.98
N HIS A 129 -15.88 -0.50 16.13
CA HIS A 129 -14.68 -1.21 16.61
C HIS A 129 -14.93 -2.66 17.03
N GLY A 130 -16.17 -3.02 17.35
CA GLY A 130 -16.53 -4.35 17.82
C GLY A 130 -16.16 -4.56 19.29
N LEU A 131 -17.05 -4.13 20.21
CA LEU A 131 -16.88 -4.29 21.65
C LEU A 131 -17.62 -5.54 22.15
N HIS A 132 -16.88 -6.59 22.50
CA HIS A 132 -17.48 -7.78 23.05
C HIS A 132 -17.77 -7.64 24.57
N PRO A 133 -18.97 -8.07 25.05
CA PRO A 133 -19.35 -7.95 26.46
C PRO A 133 -18.42 -8.66 27.45
N SER A 134 -17.77 -9.74 27.06
CA SER A 134 -16.86 -10.49 27.92
C SER A 134 -15.42 -9.92 27.94
N ASN A 135 -15.08 -8.96 27.09
CA ASN A 135 -13.74 -8.37 27.07
C ASN A 135 -13.66 -7.19 28.04
N GLN A 136 -13.25 -7.46 29.27
CA GLN A 136 -13.18 -6.46 30.34
C GLN A 136 -12.13 -5.35 30.07
N ILE A 137 -11.03 -5.70 29.44
CA ILE A 137 -9.95 -4.71 29.10
C ILE A 137 -10.48 -3.74 28.07
N GLN A 138 -11.12 -4.24 27.01
CA GLN A 138 -11.73 -3.44 25.98
C GLN A 138 -12.82 -2.53 26.55
N GLN A 139 -13.65 -3.07 27.44
CA GLN A 139 -14.68 -2.29 28.11
C GLN A 139 -14.12 -1.21 29.01
N ALA A 140 -13.11 -1.50 29.82
CA ALA A 140 -12.47 -0.50 30.68
C ALA A 140 -11.87 0.63 29.85
N PHE A 141 -11.19 0.31 28.76
CA PHE A 141 -10.58 1.29 27.87
C PHE A 141 -11.61 2.27 27.28
N PHE A 142 -12.77 1.78 26.84
CA PHE A 142 -13.81 2.62 26.25
C PHE A 142 -14.79 3.19 27.27
N ILE A 143 -15.16 2.45 28.33
CA ILE A 143 -16.13 2.90 29.32
C ILE A 143 -15.59 4.06 30.15
N ALA A 144 -14.30 4.06 30.45
CA ALA A 144 -13.66 5.22 31.12
C ALA A 144 -13.86 6.53 30.33
N ARG A 145 -14.13 6.45 29.04
CA ARG A 145 -14.25 7.60 28.15
C ARG A 145 -15.64 7.88 27.61
N LYS A 146 -16.53 6.85 27.42
CA LYS A 146 -17.92 7.05 26.95
C LYS A 146 -18.85 5.95 27.45
N ARG A 147 -19.89 6.27 28.20
CA ARG A 147 -20.84 5.33 28.81
C ARG A 147 -21.83 4.60 27.88
N ALA A 148 -21.86 4.92 26.56
CA ALA A 148 -22.95 4.48 25.68
C ALA A 148 -22.57 3.42 24.62
N LEU A 149 -21.59 2.60 24.84
CA LEU A 149 -20.71 2.04 23.80
C LEU A 149 -21.10 0.72 23.15
N ARG A 150 -22.19 0.06 23.58
CA ARG A 150 -22.58 -1.26 23.04
C ARG A 150 -23.83 -1.19 22.17
N ARG A 151 -24.26 0.02 21.85
CA ARG A 151 -25.55 0.19 21.18
C ARG A 151 -25.31 0.34 19.69
N THR A 152 -26.03 -0.47 18.90
CA THR A 152 -26.16 -0.22 17.47
C THR A 152 -26.62 1.21 17.28
N PRO A 153 -25.88 2.03 16.56
CA PRO A 153 -26.28 3.41 16.30
C PRO A 153 -27.58 3.45 15.50
N ALA A 154 -28.57 4.20 15.97
CA ALA A 154 -29.83 4.37 15.25
C ALA A 154 -29.68 5.22 13.98
N CYS A 155 -28.60 5.99 13.88
CA CYS A 155 -28.28 6.84 12.72
C CYS A 155 -27.81 6.06 11.49
N LEU A 156 -27.43 4.78 11.64
CA LEU A 156 -26.98 3.97 10.51
C LEU A 156 -28.16 3.26 9.84
N ARG A 157 -28.29 3.45 8.53
CA ARG A 157 -29.17 2.70 7.69
C ARG A 157 -28.54 2.49 6.33
N GLY A 158 -27.86 1.37 6.14
CA GLY A 158 -27.20 1.02 4.88
C GLY A 158 -28.08 0.17 3.95
N ILE A 159 -27.50 -0.20 2.81
CA ILE A 159 -28.00 -1.23 1.92
C ILE A 159 -26.90 -2.25 1.76
N THR A 160 -27.20 -3.54 1.97
CA THR A 160 -26.24 -4.63 1.80
C THR A 160 -26.74 -5.57 0.71
N LEU A 161 -25.92 -5.77 -0.33
CA LEU A 161 -26.18 -6.75 -1.37
C LEU A 161 -25.63 -8.11 -0.97
N VAL A 162 -26.41 -9.17 -1.10
CA VAL A 162 -26.02 -10.54 -0.76
C VAL A 162 -26.22 -11.44 -1.95
N LYS A 163 -25.17 -12.10 -2.41
CA LYS A 163 -25.26 -13.11 -3.46
C LYS A 163 -25.64 -14.45 -2.86
N ALA A 164 -26.77 -14.99 -3.28
CA ALA A 164 -27.46 -16.11 -2.61
C ALA A 164 -26.66 -17.41 -2.58
N ASP A 165 -25.92 -17.74 -3.63
CA ASP A 165 -25.06 -18.92 -3.73
C ASP A 165 -23.72 -18.75 -3.00
N GLY A 166 -23.35 -17.50 -2.64
CA GLY A 166 -22.10 -17.16 -1.96
C GLY A 166 -20.85 -17.20 -2.85
N ASP A 167 -20.96 -17.55 -4.13
CA ASP A 167 -19.84 -17.51 -5.05
C ASP A 167 -19.65 -16.10 -5.63
N LEU A 168 -18.67 -15.36 -5.14
CA LEU A 168 -18.35 -14.01 -5.57
C LEU A 168 -17.38 -13.94 -6.76
N THR A 169 -16.99 -15.08 -7.32
CA THR A 169 -16.07 -15.15 -8.46
C THR A 169 -16.77 -14.93 -9.80
N VAL A 170 -18.09 -15.10 -9.85
CA VAL A 170 -18.92 -14.90 -11.04
C VAL A 170 -20.15 -14.06 -10.70
N ALA A 171 -20.70 -13.34 -11.64
CA ALA A 171 -21.96 -12.59 -11.50
C ALA A 171 -22.02 -11.74 -10.20
N ARG A 172 -20.99 -10.96 -9.95
CA ARG A 172 -20.86 -10.15 -8.71
C ARG A 172 -21.25 -8.70 -8.96
N LEU A 173 -22.19 -8.22 -8.16
CA LEU A 173 -22.52 -6.80 -8.07
C LEU A 173 -21.56 -6.08 -7.11
N LYS A 174 -21.44 -4.76 -7.29
CA LYS A 174 -20.71 -3.83 -6.44
C LYS A 174 -21.10 -4.04 -4.96
N GLY A 175 -20.10 -4.18 -4.08
CA GLY A 175 -20.31 -4.35 -2.65
C GLY A 175 -20.98 -5.63 -2.20
N ALA A 176 -21.26 -6.56 -3.11
CA ALA A 176 -21.91 -7.82 -2.76
C ALA A 176 -21.04 -8.68 -1.84
N ILE A 177 -21.69 -9.24 -0.81
CA ILE A 177 -21.08 -10.15 0.16
C ILE A 177 -21.69 -11.55 0.05
N ALA A 178 -20.97 -12.54 0.58
CA ALA A 178 -21.49 -13.90 0.70
C ALA A 178 -22.28 -14.11 2.01
N PRO A 179 -23.27 -15.01 2.03
CA PRO A 179 -24.08 -15.25 3.22
C PRO A 179 -23.26 -15.62 4.46
N HIS A 180 -22.18 -16.39 4.30
CA HIS A 180 -21.32 -16.83 5.40
C HIS A 180 -20.50 -15.70 6.04
N GLU A 181 -20.42 -14.52 5.42
CA GLU A 181 -19.72 -13.37 5.97
C GLU A 181 -20.48 -12.69 7.14
N PHE A 182 -21.80 -12.92 7.24
CA PHE A 182 -22.61 -12.26 8.25
C PHE A 182 -23.69 -13.15 8.89
N LEU A 183 -24.01 -14.31 8.30
CA LEU A 183 -25.01 -15.25 8.79
C LEU A 183 -24.38 -16.56 9.27
N GLN A 184 -24.89 -17.06 10.38
CA GLN A 184 -24.64 -18.42 10.82
C GLN A 184 -25.62 -19.37 10.11
N LEU A 185 -25.13 -20.07 9.10
CA LEU A 185 -25.86 -21.07 8.34
C LEU A 185 -25.58 -22.46 8.93
N GLY A 186 -26.60 -23.29 9.13
CA GLY A 186 -26.45 -24.66 9.66
C GLY A 186 -26.89 -24.89 11.11
N GLY A 187 -27.37 -23.87 11.78
CA GLY A 187 -28.09 -23.99 13.07
C GLY A 187 -29.58 -24.37 12.86
N ALA A 188 -30.29 -24.65 13.94
CA ALA A 188 -31.74 -24.91 13.89
C ALA A 188 -32.55 -23.74 13.33
N THR A 189 -32.01 -22.51 13.46
CA THR A 189 -32.58 -21.26 12.94
C THR A 189 -31.47 -20.31 12.53
N PRO A 190 -31.66 -19.51 11.44
CA PRO A 190 -30.72 -18.53 11.00
C PRO A 190 -30.53 -17.39 12.03
N GLU A 191 -29.28 -16.97 12.25
CA GLU A 191 -28.93 -15.85 13.13
C GLU A 191 -27.75 -15.06 12.51
N PHE A 192 -27.59 -13.79 12.89
CA PHE A 192 -26.37 -13.06 12.58
C PHE A 192 -25.18 -13.66 13.34
N LEU A 193 -24.01 -13.63 12.70
CA LEU A 193 -22.76 -14.04 13.34
C LEU A 193 -22.44 -13.18 14.56
N ASP A 194 -21.88 -13.79 15.59
CA ASP A 194 -21.24 -13.09 16.70
C ASP A 194 -19.81 -12.72 16.25
N ILE A 195 -19.70 -11.55 15.64
CA ILE A 195 -18.46 -11.09 14.98
C ILE A 195 -17.55 -10.27 15.89
N ASP A 196 -18.04 -9.85 17.06
CA ASP A 196 -17.25 -9.01 17.95
C ASP A 196 -16.13 -9.84 18.60
N PRO A 197 -14.89 -9.29 18.66
CA PRO A 197 -13.76 -10.03 19.22
C PRO A 197 -13.97 -10.33 20.69
N ARG A 198 -13.87 -11.60 21.09
CA ARG A 198 -14.00 -12.05 22.47
C ARG A 198 -12.75 -11.79 23.29
N GLU A 199 -11.60 -11.93 22.64
CA GLU A 199 -10.28 -11.73 23.24
C GLU A 199 -9.51 -10.65 22.49
N GLY A 200 -8.67 -9.92 23.21
CA GLY A 200 -7.86 -8.86 22.64
C GLY A 200 -8.66 -7.60 22.27
N PHE A 201 -7.94 -6.59 21.86
CA PHE A 201 -8.49 -5.33 21.41
C PHE A 201 -7.75 -4.88 20.15
N SER A 202 -8.48 -4.51 19.11
CA SER A 202 -7.92 -3.91 17.90
C SER A 202 -8.84 -2.83 17.36
N VAL A 203 -8.27 -1.66 17.12
CA VAL A 203 -8.95 -0.55 16.44
C VAL A 203 -8.93 -0.73 14.91
N ARG A 204 -8.42 -1.86 14.43
CA ARG A 204 -8.26 -2.21 13.02
C ARG A 204 -9.07 -3.44 12.61
N ASN A 205 -10.23 -3.63 13.21
CA ASN A 205 -11.14 -4.75 12.91
C ASN A 205 -11.88 -4.53 11.57
N PHE A 206 -11.14 -4.35 10.48
CA PHE A 206 -11.71 -4.17 9.15
C PHE A 206 -12.52 -5.40 8.69
N GLN A 207 -12.10 -6.60 9.08
CA GLN A 207 -12.72 -7.86 8.72
C GLN A 207 -14.17 -8.02 9.21
N ILE A 208 -14.58 -7.32 10.28
CA ILE A 208 -15.95 -7.41 10.80
C ILE A 208 -16.90 -6.37 10.20
N GLN A 209 -16.42 -5.43 9.42
CA GLN A 209 -17.21 -4.26 8.99
C GLN A 209 -18.32 -4.63 8.01
N ALA A 210 -18.10 -5.59 7.12
CA ALA A 210 -19.15 -6.06 6.21
C ALA A 210 -20.37 -6.61 6.99
N ALA A 211 -20.11 -7.43 8.01
CA ALA A 211 -21.16 -7.96 8.88
C ALA A 211 -21.80 -6.87 9.75
N LYS A 212 -21.01 -5.92 10.30
CA LYS A 212 -21.55 -4.75 11.01
C LYS A 212 -22.49 -3.93 10.12
N SER A 213 -22.09 -3.70 8.87
CA SER A 213 -22.94 -2.99 7.90
C SER A 213 -24.22 -3.75 7.60
N ALA A 214 -24.15 -5.07 7.42
CA ALA A 214 -25.34 -5.90 7.20
C ALA A 214 -26.34 -5.85 8.38
N MET A 215 -25.86 -5.77 9.62
CA MET A 215 -26.71 -5.65 10.82
C MET A 215 -27.47 -4.32 10.89
N THR A 216 -27.06 -3.30 10.15
CA THR A 216 -27.67 -1.96 10.13
C THR A 216 -28.16 -1.58 8.73
N SER A 217 -28.52 -2.56 7.91
CA SER A 217 -28.89 -2.37 6.51
C SER A 217 -30.22 -2.99 6.16
N ASP A 218 -30.91 -2.39 5.19
CA ASP A 218 -31.85 -3.13 4.36
C ASP A 218 -31.04 -4.10 3.50
N ILE A 219 -31.45 -5.37 3.45
CA ILE A 219 -30.66 -6.42 2.78
C ILE A 219 -31.37 -6.83 1.49
N ILE A 220 -30.63 -6.79 0.37
CA ILE A 220 -31.11 -7.23 -0.94
C ILE A 220 -30.39 -8.52 -1.32
N VAL A 221 -31.15 -9.60 -1.47
CA VAL A 221 -30.65 -10.90 -1.92
C VAL A 221 -30.84 -11.05 -3.42
N TYR A 222 -29.78 -11.41 -4.14
CA TYR A 222 -29.82 -11.66 -5.57
C TYR A 222 -29.03 -12.93 -5.92
N GLY A 223 -29.23 -13.46 -7.12
CA GLY A 223 -28.51 -14.66 -7.58
C GLY A 223 -29.09 -15.19 -8.89
N LEU A 224 -28.54 -16.31 -9.35
CA LEU A 224 -28.96 -16.95 -10.62
C LEU A 224 -30.15 -17.91 -10.44
N ASP A 225 -30.32 -18.49 -9.25
CA ASP A 225 -31.40 -19.42 -8.91
C ASP A 225 -32.42 -18.75 -7.99
N GLU A 226 -33.64 -18.54 -8.50
CA GLU A 226 -34.73 -17.91 -7.78
C GLU A 226 -35.11 -18.65 -6.48
N VAL A 227 -35.01 -19.99 -6.46
CA VAL A 227 -35.35 -20.79 -5.28
C VAL A 227 -34.33 -20.54 -4.17
N VAL A 228 -33.05 -20.51 -4.50
CA VAL A 228 -31.97 -20.22 -3.55
C VAL A 228 -32.07 -18.77 -3.05
N VAL A 229 -32.34 -17.83 -3.94
CA VAL A 229 -32.53 -16.40 -3.60
C VAL A 229 -33.70 -16.23 -2.60
N ARG A 230 -34.85 -16.83 -2.87
CA ARG A 230 -36.01 -16.74 -1.98
C ARG A 230 -35.77 -17.40 -0.63
N LYS A 231 -35.14 -18.58 -0.62
CA LYS A 231 -34.80 -19.27 0.61
C LYS A 231 -33.90 -18.40 1.49
N LEU A 232 -32.80 -17.89 0.91
CA LEU A 232 -31.89 -17.04 1.67
C LEU A 232 -32.58 -15.74 2.15
N ALA A 233 -33.46 -15.14 1.34
CA ALA A 233 -34.20 -13.96 1.76
C ALA A 233 -35.04 -14.22 3.03
N TRP A 234 -35.65 -15.40 3.15
CA TRP A 234 -36.37 -15.80 4.38
C TRP A 234 -35.42 -16.05 5.56
N ASP A 235 -34.27 -16.67 5.31
CA ASP A 235 -33.25 -16.88 6.33
C ASP A 235 -32.75 -15.54 6.88
N VAL A 236 -32.49 -14.57 6.00
CA VAL A 236 -32.08 -13.19 6.37
C VAL A 236 -33.19 -12.50 7.18
N ALA A 237 -34.45 -12.54 6.70
CA ALA A 237 -35.57 -11.91 7.42
C ALA A 237 -35.75 -12.51 8.82
N THR A 238 -35.57 -13.83 8.95
CA THR A 238 -35.59 -14.52 10.25
C THR A 238 -34.45 -14.04 11.14
N ALA A 239 -33.25 -13.93 10.62
CA ALA A 239 -32.09 -13.43 11.39
C ALA A 239 -32.28 -11.99 11.85
N GLN A 240 -32.82 -11.10 10.98
CA GLN A 240 -33.13 -9.71 11.32
C GLN A 240 -34.17 -9.63 12.43
N GLN A 241 -35.24 -10.42 12.36
CA GLN A 241 -36.28 -10.47 13.39
C GLN A 241 -35.71 -10.95 14.73
N ARG A 242 -34.97 -12.06 14.73
CA ARG A 242 -34.36 -12.62 15.97
C ARG A 242 -33.36 -11.64 16.61
N TRP A 243 -32.59 -10.98 15.76
CA TRP A 243 -31.63 -9.96 16.23
C TRP A 243 -32.36 -8.80 16.91
N ARG A 244 -33.49 -8.35 16.35
CA ARG A 244 -34.36 -7.33 16.93
C ARG A 244 -34.94 -7.82 18.26
N ASP A 245 -35.57 -8.98 18.30
CA ASP A 245 -36.18 -9.57 19.50
C ASP A 245 -35.18 -9.67 20.66
N LYS A 246 -33.95 -10.10 20.34
CA LYS A 246 -32.84 -10.21 21.32
C LYS A 246 -32.45 -8.86 21.92
N HIS A 247 -32.56 -7.78 21.16
CA HIS A 247 -32.09 -6.45 21.55
C HIS A 247 -33.23 -5.52 21.99
N GLU A 248 -34.46 -5.79 21.62
CA GLU A 248 -35.65 -5.01 21.99
C GLU A 248 -35.98 -5.09 23.51
N VAL A 249 -35.71 -6.24 24.13
CA VAL A 249 -35.82 -6.42 25.58
C VAL A 249 -34.94 -5.42 26.37
N GLN A 250 -33.93 -4.86 25.73
CA GLN A 250 -33.02 -3.91 26.34
C GLN A 250 -33.24 -2.45 25.89
N ARG A 251 -34.19 -2.16 24.95
CA ARG A 251 -34.30 -0.83 24.32
C ARG A 251 -35.65 -0.54 23.68
N HIS A 252 -36.10 0.68 23.87
CA HIS A 252 -37.17 1.30 23.11
C HIS A 252 -36.61 1.81 21.78
N HIS A 253 -37.27 1.48 20.66
CA HIS A 253 -37.04 1.98 19.30
C HIS A 253 -35.71 1.59 18.61
N LEU A 254 -35.56 0.31 18.24
CA LEU A 254 -34.61 -0.10 17.24
C LEU A 254 -35.16 0.15 15.82
N PRO A 255 -34.34 0.63 14.86
CA PRO A 255 -34.76 0.73 13.46
C PRO A 255 -35.16 -0.63 12.90
N VAL A 256 -36.24 -0.64 12.09
CA VAL A 256 -36.68 -1.85 11.37
C VAL A 256 -35.99 -1.89 10.04
N TYR A 257 -35.12 -2.85 9.84
CA TYR A 257 -34.49 -3.14 8.55
C TYR A 257 -35.28 -4.20 7.82
N ASN A 258 -35.36 -4.10 6.50
CA ASN A 258 -36.19 -4.96 5.66
C ASN A 258 -35.34 -5.86 4.77
N THR A 259 -35.90 -7.00 4.39
CA THR A 259 -35.27 -7.92 3.46
C THR A 259 -35.98 -7.88 2.12
N PHE A 260 -35.18 -7.74 1.06
CA PHE A 260 -35.64 -7.74 -0.34
C PHE A 260 -35.02 -8.90 -1.08
N PHE A 261 -35.71 -9.40 -2.11
CA PHE A 261 -35.12 -10.30 -3.07
C PHE A 261 -35.31 -9.77 -4.50
N CYS A 262 -34.22 -9.83 -5.27
CA CYS A 262 -34.21 -9.37 -6.63
C CYS A 262 -34.94 -10.36 -7.53
N VAL A 263 -35.88 -9.87 -8.35
CA VAL A 263 -36.64 -10.66 -9.30
C VAL A 263 -36.08 -10.59 -10.72
N SER A 264 -35.15 -9.66 -10.97
CA SER A 264 -34.49 -9.51 -12.26
C SER A 264 -33.36 -10.52 -12.44
N SER A 265 -33.13 -10.94 -13.68
CA SER A 265 -31.96 -11.74 -14.04
C SER A 265 -30.66 -10.92 -13.93
N PHE A 266 -29.53 -11.58 -13.74
CA PHE A 266 -28.24 -10.89 -13.70
C PHE A 266 -27.91 -10.18 -15.01
N SER A 267 -28.31 -10.73 -16.16
CA SER A 267 -28.14 -10.11 -17.48
C SER A 267 -28.84 -8.73 -17.60
N GLU A 268 -29.85 -8.49 -16.79
CA GLU A 268 -30.50 -7.18 -16.75
C GLU A 268 -29.60 -6.11 -16.11
N PHE A 269 -28.81 -6.47 -15.09
CA PHE A 269 -27.76 -5.60 -14.54
C PHE A 269 -26.66 -5.35 -15.56
N GLU A 270 -26.17 -6.41 -16.25
CA GLU A 270 -25.13 -6.25 -17.28
C GLU A 270 -25.55 -5.31 -18.41
N THR A 271 -26.84 -5.30 -18.79
CA THR A 271 -27.34 -4.49 -19.91
C THR A 271 -27.80 -3.10 -19.51
N LYS A 272 -28.45 -2.92 -18.35
CA LYS A 272 -29.06 -1.67 -17.94
C LYS A 272 -28.26 -0.91 -16.88
N HIS A 273 -27.48 -1.62 -16.05
CA HIS A 273 -26.74 -1.07 -14.92
C HIS A 273 -25.32 -1.62 -14.84
N PRO A 274 -24.54 -1.54 -15.95
CA PRO A 274 -23.18 -2.09 -15.99
C PRO A 274 -22.26 -1.49 -14.94
N GLU A 275 -22.51 -0.28 -14.49
CA GLU A 275 -21.77 0.41 -13.40
C GLU A 275 -21.87 -0.30 -12.04
N LEU A 276 -22.87 -1.18 -11.88
CA LEU A 276 -23.02 -1.99 -10.67
C LEU A 276 -22.37 -3.39 -10.80
N VAL A 277 -21.94 -3.78 -11.99
CA VAL A 277 -21.38 -5.11 -12.24
C VAL A 277 -19.88 -5.08 -12.01
N ALA A 278 -19.41 -5.73 -10.96
CA ALA A 278 -17.99 -5.87 -10.64
C ALA A 278 -17.33 -7.05 -11.40
N VAL A 279 -18.06 -8.16 -11.48
CA VAL A 279 -17.65 -9.36 -12.23
C VAL A 279 -18.84 -9.84 -13.06
N ASP A 280 -18.62 -10.08 -14.35
CA ASP A 280 -19.66 -10.53 -15.26
C ASP A 280 -20.13 -11.97 -14.99
N ALA A 281 -21.14 -12.42 -15.72
CA ALA A 281 -21.69 -13.78 -15.58
C ALA A 281 -20.68 -14.89 -15.96
N VAL A 282 -19.59 -14.55 -16.65
CA VAL A 282 -18.54 -15.50 -17.08
C VAL A 282 -17.35 -15.49 -16.12
N GLY A 283 -17.33 -14.58 -15.13
CA GLY A 283 -16.25 -14.47 -14.13
C GLY A 283 -15.13 -13.49 -14.51
N ARG A 284 -15.38 -12.57 -15.46
CA ARG A 284 -14.41 -11.56 -15.84
C ARG A 284 -14.64 -10.26 -15.06
N PRO A 285 -13.61 -9.66 -14.46
CA PRO A 285 -13.71 -8.31 -13.92
C PRO A 285 -14.10 -7.32 -15.01
N THR A 286 -15.09 -6.48 -14.74
CA THR A 286 -15.60 -5.51 -15.74
C THR A 286 -14.80 -4.21 -15.79
N GLY A 287 -14.07 -3.90 -14.70
CA GLY A 287 -13.42 -2.60 -14.54
C GLY A 287 -14.37 -1.45 -14.15
N ASN A 288 -15.68 -1.69 -14.09
CA ASN A 288 -16.67 -0.67 -13.75
C ASN A 288 -16.70 -0.34 -12.24
N VAL A 289 -16.25 -1.27 -11.42
CA VAL A 289 -16.15 -1.12 -9.97
C VAL A 289 -14.67 -1.17 -9.56
N LEU A 290 -14.26 -0.25 -8.70
CA LEU A 290 -12.88 -0.18 -8.23
C LEU A 290 -12.49 -1.49 -7.53
N ASP A 291 -11.42 -2.10 -8.01
CA ASP A 291 -10.73 -3.24 -7.42
C ASP A 291 -9.43 -2.75 -6.77
N PHE A 292 -9.32 -2.84 -5.45
CA PHE A 292 -8.18 -2.30 -4.71
C PHE A 292 -6.84 -2.95 -5.07
N PRO A 293 -6.74 -4.30 -5.16
CA PRO A 293 -5.49 -4.94 -5.57
C PRO A 293 -5.03 -4.52 -6.97
N SER A 294 -5.97 -4.37 -7.91
CA SER A 294 -5.66 -3.90 -9.26
C SER A 294 -5.23 -2.44 -9.26
N GLN A 295 -5.93 -1.58 -8.51
CA GLN A 295 -5.56 -0.17 -8.39
C GLN A 295 -4.18 -0.01 -7.73
N GLU A 296 -3.88 -0.74 -6.64
CA GLU A 296 -2.55 -0.70 -6.01
C GLU A 296 -1.44 -1.09 -7.00
N ARG A 297 -1.67 -2.12 -7.82
CA ARG A 297 -0.70 -2.54 -8.84
C ARG A 297 -0.47 -1.47 -9.90
N VAL A 298 -1.55 -0.84 -10.39
CA VAL A 298 -1.42 0.28 -11.34
C VAL A 298 -0.59 1.41 -10.75
N GLU A 299 -0.85 1.77 -9.48
CA GLU A 299 -0.09 2.79 -8.78
C GLU A 299 1.39 2.41 -8.54
N MET A 300 1.65 1.15 -8.21
CA MET A 300 3.01 0.64 -8.07
C MET A 300 3.77 0.68 -9.39
N TYR A 301 3.13 0.22 -10.47
CA TYR A 301 3.75 0.24 -11.80
C TYR A 301 4.07 1.66 -12.25
N ALA A 302 3.11 2.59 -12.11
CA ALA A 302 3.32 4.00 -12.46
C ALA A 302 4.45 4.66 -11.65
N MET A 303 4.65 4.25 -10.39
CA MET A 303 5.74 4.77 -9.54
C MET A 303 7.10 4.18 -9.92
N THR A 304 7.15 2.96 -10.43
CA THR A 304 8.38 2.19 -10.63
C THR A 304 8.65 1.86 -12.10
N GLU A 305 7.96 2.50 -13.02
CA GLU A 305 8.18 2.36 -14.46
C GLU A 305 9.68 2.35 -14.78
N ALA A 306 10.09 1.48 -15.70
CA ALA A 306 11.50 1.31 -16.01
C ALA A 306 12.13 2.60 -16.54
N SER A 307 13.22 3.02 -15.93
CA SER A 307 13.97 4.22 -16.34
C SER A 307 15.46 3.93 -16.49
N GLU A 308 16.10 4.62 -17.42
CA GLU A 308 17.53 4.51 -17.65
C GLU A 308 18.30 5.17 -16.50
N ILE A 309 19.12 4.38 -15.80
CA ILE A 309 19.96 4.85 -14.68
C ILE A 309 21.39 5.15 -15.12
N ALA A 310 21.86 4.49 -16.16
CA ALA A 310 23.14 4.74 -16.82
C ALA A 310 23.04 4.30 -18.29
N HIS A 311 24.01 4.65 -19.11
CA HIS A 311 23.97 4.35 -20.55
C HIS A 311 23.60 2.89 -20.83
N ASN A 312 22.47 2.69 -21.53
CA ASN A 312 21.89 1.39 -21.88
C ASN A 312 21.58 0.46 -20.69
N VAL A 313 21.55 0.97 -19.45
CA VAL A 313 21.16 0.21 -18.27
C VAL A 313 19.95 0.82 -17.59
N TRP A 314 18.92 0.03 -17.46
CA TRP A 314 17.60 0.38 -16.96
C TRP A 314 17.32 -0.32 -15.65
N LEU A 315 16.49 0.29 -14.84
CA LEU A 315 16.00 -0.26 -13.57
C LEU A 315 14.49 -0.13 -13.52
N GLY A 316 13.77 -1.21 -13.20
CA GLY A 316 12.32 -1.20 -13.19
C GLY A 316 11.67 -2.48 -12.70
N PRO A 317 10.33 -2.59 -12.82
CA PRO A 317 9.59 -3.79 -12.51
C PRO A 317 9.82 -4.87 -13.58
N THR A 318 9.48 -6.11 -13.23
CA THR A 318 9.47 -7.20 -14.20
C THR A 318 8.52 -6.87 -15.34
N PRO A 319 9.00 -6.78 -16.60
CA PRO A 319 8.16 -6.41 -17.73
C PRO A 319 7.16 -7.52 -18.05
N ASP A 320 5.97 -7.14 -18.49
CA ASP A 320 5.00 -8.11 -18.99
C ASP A 320 5.50 -8.69 -20.33
N GLN A 321 5.73 -10.01 -20.34
CA GLN A 321 6.23 -10.72 -21.51
C GLN A 321 5.28 -10.66 -22.73
N ALA A 322 4.00 -10.35 -22.51
CA ALA A 322 3.01 -10.21 -23.55
C ALA A 322 3.04 -8.84 -24.25
N THR A 323 3.75 -7.86 -23.67
CA THR A 323 3.80 -6.50 -24.19
C THR A 323 5.06 -6.21 -25.00
N GLU A 324 5.02 -5.15 -25.82
CA GLU A 324 6.18 -4.65 -26.56
C GLU A 324 7.30 -4.16 -25.63
N GLU A 325 7.02 -3.84 -24.37
CA GLU A 325 7.99 -3.36 -23.37
C GLU A 325 9.09 -4.40 -23.11
N ALA A 326 8.72 -5.67 -22.98
CA ALA A 326 9.71 -6.74 -22.82
C ALA A 326 10.60 -6.86 -24.06
N GLN A 327 10.13 -6.45 -25.24
CA GLN A 327 10.88 -6.54 -26.49
C GLN A 327 11.98 -5.47 -26.62
N GLY A 328 11.94 -4.45 -25.77
CA GLY A 328 12.88 -3.33 -25.80
C GLY A 328 14.27 -3.62 -25.20
N TYR A 329 14.48 -4.77 -24.53
CA TYR A 329 15.71 -5.11 -23.83
C TYR A 329 16.38 -6.36 -24.39
N ASP A 330 17.73 -6.35 -24.49
CA ASP A 330 18.53 -7.47 -24.93
C ASP A 330 18.88 -8.42 -23.80
N VAL A 331 19.10 -7.87 -22.58
CA VAL A 331 19.44 -8.63 -21.37
C VAL A 331 18.51 -8.21 -20.24
N LEU A 332 17.88 -9.19 -19.60
CA LEU A 332 17.05 -9.02 -18.40
C LEU A 332 17.75 -9.69 -17.23
N ILE A 333 18.00 -8.93 -16.16
CA ILE A 333 18.60 -9.44 -14.91
C ILE A 333 17.55 -9.39 -13.82
N GLU A 334 17.01 -10.54 -13.46
CA GLU A 334 16.01 -10.67 -12.41
C GLU A 334 16.68 -10.78 -11.04
N CYS A 335 16.39 -9.82 -10.17
CA CYS A 335 16.80 -9.89 -8.77
C CYS A 335 15.71 -10.62 -7.97
N SER A 336 16.03 -11.78 -7.44
CA SER A 336 15.06 -12.64 -6.73
C SER A 336 15.71 -13.46 -5.60
N ASP A 337 14.87 -14.03 -4.73
CA ASP A 337 15.34 -14.90 -3.62
C ASP A 337 15.98 -16.20 -4.12
N LEU A 338 15.71 -16.60 -5.35
CA LEU A 338 16.30 -17.76 -6.00
C LEU A 338 17.55 -17.42 -6.82
N GLY A 339 17.81 -16.12 -6.99
CA GLY A 339 18.93 -15.61 -7.76
C GLY A 339 20.28 -16.06 -7.20
N ARG A 340 21.25 -16.24 -8.08
CA ARG A 340 22.61 -16.67 -7.72
C ARG A 340 23.62 -15.61 -8.14
N LEU A 341 24.69 -15.49 -7.37
CA LEU A 341 25.87 -14.70 -7.73
C LEU A 341 26.68 -15.45 -8.79
N ASP A 342 26.36 -15.22 -10.04
CA ASP A 342 27.09 -15.77 -11.19
C ASP A 342 27.18 -14.77 -12.34
N HIS A 343 28.39 -14.28 -12.62
CA HIS A 343 28.64 -13.40 -13.76
C HIS A 343 28.95 -14.17 -15.06
N GLY A 344 29.04 -15.49 -15.01
CA GLY A 344 29.38 -16.33 -16.17
C GLY A 344 28.39 -16.19 -17.32
N GLY A 345 27.13 -15.96 -17.05
CA GLY A 345 26.11 -15.67 -18.05
C GLY A 345 26.40 -14.36 -18.82
N LEU A 346 26.81 -13.29 -18.13
CA LEU A 346 27.18 -12.02 -18.77
C LEU A 346 28.45 -12.17 -19.61
N LEU A 347 29.43 -12.93 -19.10
CA LEU A 347 30.65 -13.27 -19.84
C LEU A 347 30.33 -14.05 -21.14
N ALA A 348 29.49 -15.06 -21.04
CA ALA A 348 29.09 -15.88 -22.20
C ALA A 348 28.38 -15.04 -23.29
N ILE A 349 27.57 -14.06 -22.90
CA ILE A 349 26.94 -13.10 -23.83
C ILE A 349 28.00 -12.25 -24.53
N ALA A 350 29.00 -11.79 -23.79
CA ALA A 350 30.11 -10.98 -24.33
C ALA A 350 30.98 -11.77 -25.29
N GLU A 351 31.30 -13.04 -25.00
CA GLU A 351 32.12 -13.93 -25.82
C GLU A 351 31.35 -14.47 -27.04
N GLY A 352 30.03 -14.61 -26.96
CA GLY A 352 29.19 -15.08 -28.08
C GLY A 352 29.07 -14.13 -29.26
N GLY A 353 29.52 -12.88 -29.13
CA GLY A 353 29.55 -11.88 -30.20
C GLY A 353 28.23 -11.69 -30.95
N ALA A 354 28.28 -11.65 -32.29
CA ALA A 354 27.09 -11.47 -33.15
C ALA A 354 26.16 -12.70 -33.19
N GLU A 355 26.66 -13.88 -32.84
CA GLU A 355 25.84 -15.09 -32.82
C GLU A 355 24.88 -15.12 -31.60
N SER A 356 25.15 -14.30 -30.57
CA SER A 356 24.32 -14.12 -29.36
C SER A 356 23.29 -12.98 -29.51
N LEU A 357 22.66 -12.83 -30.66
CA LEU A 357 21.68 -11.76 -30.93
C LEU A 357 20.30 -12.00 -30.28
N GLY A 358 20.13 -13.09 -29.55
CA GLY A 358 18.89 -13.40 -28.82
C GLY A 358 18.75 -12.60 -27.52
N ARG A 359 17.53 -12.61 -26.95
CA ARG A 359 17.27 -12.08 -25.62
C ARG A 359 17.82 -13.02 -24.55
N HIS A 360 18.46 -12.47 -23.52
CA HIS A 360 19.07 -13.23 -22.45
C HIS A 360 18.38 -12.94 -21.13
N TYR A 361 18.15 -13.98 -20.33
CA TYR A 361 17.58 -13.91 -18.99
C TYR A 361 18.63 -14.39 -18.00
N LEU A 362 18.94 -13.58 -17.02
CA LEU A 362 19.91 -13.83 -15.98
C LEU A 362 19.30 -13.59 -14.61
N ASP A 363 19.83 -14.27 -13.60
CA ASP A 363 19.40 -14.14 -12.23
C ASP A 363 20.47 -13.42 -11.39
N PHE A 364 20.01 -12.66 -10.39
CA PHE A 364 20.88 -12.07 -9.37
C PHE A 364 20.20 -12.18 -7.99
N PRO A 365 20.96 -12.31 -6.88
CA PRO A 365 20.38 -12.38 -5.55
C PRO A 365 19.59 -11.14 -5.19
N SER A 366 18.45 -11.34 -4.49
CA SER A 366 17.65 -10.23 -3.99
C SER A 366 18.40 -9.43 -2.93
N SER A 367 18.07 -8.13 -2.82
CA SER A 367 18.46 -7.29 -1.70
C SER A 367 18.14 -7.96 -0.38
N GLY A 368 19.04 -7.85 0.60
CA GLY A 368 18.90 -8.48 1.92
C GLY A 368 19.17 -9.98 1.98
N SER A 369 19.45 -10.64 0.84
CA SER A 369 19.76 -12.08 0.83
C SER A 369 21.21 -12.41 1.21
N ILE A 370 22.13 -11.46 0.95
CA ILE A 370 23.55 -11.60 1.28
C ILE A 370 23.80 -11.01 2.67
N LEU A 371 23.97 -11.86 3.67
CA LEU A 371 24.03 -11.46 5.08
C LEU A 371 25.47 -11.38 5.60
N ALA A 372 25.80 -10.30 6.29
CA ALA A 372 27.01 -10.21 7.09
C ALA A 372 26.85 -11.03 8.40
N PRO A 373 27.90 -11.71 8.90
CA PRO A 373 29.28 -11.79 8.40
C PRO A 373 29.51 -12.95 7.41
N THR A 374 28.47 -13.54 6.86
CA THR A 374 28.56 -14.75 6.03
C THR A 374 29.00 -14.47 4.59
N TRP A 375 28.88 -13.23 4.12
CA TRP A 375 29.38 -12.87 2.78
C TRP A 375 30.92 -12.96 2.74
N SER A 376 31.40 -13.58 1.69
CA SER A 376 32.83 -13.86 1.46
C SER A 376 33.46 -12.84 0.50
N HIS A 377 34.77 -12.80 0.43
CA HIS A 377 35.48 -12.06 -0.60
C HIS A 377 35.05 -12.48 -2.01
N SER A 378 34.72 -13.75 -2.20
CA SER A 378 34.23 -14.28 -3.47
C SER A 378 32.88 -13.68 -3.89
N GLU A 379 31.96 -13.46 -2.94
CA GLU A 379 30.67 -12.80 -3.22
C GLU A 379 30.89 -11.33 -3.60
N ALA A 380 31.76 -10.61 -2.86
CA ALA A 380 32.14 -9.24 -3.20
C ALA A 380 32.81 -9.16 -4.58
N ASP A 381 33.68 -10.09 -4.92
CA ASP A 381 34.33 -10.19 -6.24
C ASP A 381 33.28 -10.40 -7.34
N THR A 382 32.32 -11.28 -7.10
CA THR A 382 31.26 -11.56 -8.09
C THR A 382 30.35 -10.37 -8.33
N ILE A 383 29.99 -9.60 -7.28
CA ILE A 383 29.20 -8.36 -7.43
C ILE A 383 29.96 -7.35 -8.30
N LEU A 384 31.26 -7.16 -8.03
CA LEU A 384 32.12 -6.28 -8.82
C LEU A 384 32.23 -6.72 -10.27
N GLU A 385 32.49 -7.99 -10.52
CA GLU A 385 32.53 -8.54 -11.88
C GLU A 385 31.18 -8.41 -12.59
N THR A 386 30.06 -8.60 -11.87
CA THR A 386 28.73 -8.36 -12.44
C THR A 386 28.57 -6.90 -12.89
N CYS A 387 28.92 -5.94 -12.04
CA CYS A 387 28.87 -4.50 -12.41
C CYS A 387 29.75 -4.20 -13.61
N LYS A 388 30.95 -4.76 -13.67
CA LYS A 388 31.90 -4.60 -14.76
C LYS A 388 31.37 -5.16 -16.09
N TRP A 389 30.82 -6.37 -16.08
CA TRP A 389 30.26 -6.98 -17.28
C TRP A 389 29.00 -6.28 -17.76
N ILE A 390 28.10 -5.84 -16.87
CA ILE A 390 26.95 -4.99 -17.22
C ILE A 390 27.45 -3.74 -17.96
N HIS A 391 28.47 -3.06 -17.42
CA HIS A 391 29.02 -1.85 -18.05
C HIS A 391 29.61 -2.14 -19.44
N HIS A 392 30.39 -3.21 -19.58
CA HIS A 392 31.01 -3.58 -20.86
C HIS A 392 29.98 -3.95 -21.92
N LEU A 393 28.95 -4.73 -21.56
CA LEU A 393 27.88 -5.06 -22.48
C LEU A 393 27.05 -3.84 -22.87
N ALA A 394 26.77 -2.93 -21.93
CA ALA A 394 26.03 -1.70 -22.21
C ALA A 394 26.78 -0.76 -23.17
N HIS A 395 28.11 -0.75 -23.12
CA HIS A 395 28.95 0.12 -23.96
C HIS A 395 29.53 -0.57 -25.20
N GLY A 396 29.32 -1.86 -25.39
CA GLY A 396 29.90 -2.64 -26.46
C GLY A 396 31.44 -2.72 -26.39
N THR A 397 31.98 -2.81 -25.17
CA THR A 397 33.43 -2.90 -24.90
C THR A 397 33.81 -4.22 -24.32
N HIS A 398 35.09 -4.61 -24.35
CA HIS A 398 35.61 -5.83 -23.73
C HIS A 398 36.73 -5.51 -22.75
N PRO A 399 36.76 -6.09 -21.52
CA PRO A 399 37.78 -5.76 -20.51
C PRO A 399 39.24 -6.06 -20.91
N SER A 400 39.44 -7.01 -21.82
CA SER A 400 40.77 -7.47 -22.26
C SER A 400 41.40 -6.61 -23.35
N LEU A 401 40.69 -5.61 -23.87
CA LEU A 401 41.22 -4.72 -24.91
C LEU A 401 41.73 -3.41 -24.29
N PRO A 402 43.05 -3.07 -24.46
CA PRO A 402 43.59 -1.84 -23.91
C PRO A 402 42.98 -0.62 -24.64
N SER A 403 42.56 0.37 -23.86
CA SER A 403 41.92 1.62 -24.28
C SER A 403 42.84 2.56 -25.08
N SER A 404 44.07 2.13 -25.48
CA SER A 404 45.11 2.95 -26.04
C SER A 404 45.04 3.17 -27.57
N GLN A 405 43.94 2.80 -28.24
CA GLN A 405 43.80 3.01 -29.69
C GLN A 405 42.67 3.98 -30.09
N LEU A 406 42.25 4.87 -29.22
CA LEU A 406 41.23 5.89 -29.50
C LEU A 406 41.81 7.34 -29.56
N GLN A 407 43.14 7.52 -29.78
CA GLN A 407 43.66 8.80 -30.21
C GLN A 407 44.05 8.67 -31.68
N SER A 408 43.20 9.17 -32.53
CA SER A 408 43.52 9.40 -33.96
C SER A 408 44.55 10.47 -34.06
N ASP A 409 45.74 10.13 -34.48
CA ASP A 409 46.73 11.06 -34.95
C ASP A 409 46.24 11.74 -36.24
N ASN A 410 45.89 12.99 -36.09
CA ASN A 410 45.83 13.93 -37.20
C ASN A 410 47.16 14.64 -37.25
N ASP A 411 48.14 14.07 -37.93
CA ASP A 411 49.23 14.85 -38.55
C ASP A 411 49.70 14.10 -39.77
N GLY A 412 49.60 14.79 -40.90
CA GLY A 412 50.00 14.27 -42.17
C GLY A 412 51.50 14.27 -42.32
N ASP A 413 52.04 13.22 -42.93
CA ASP A 413 53.12 13.37 -43.89
C ASP A 413 53.15 12.15 -44.82
N VAL A 414 53.34 12.47 -46.07
CA VAL A 414 53.34 11.59 -47.21
C VAL A 414 54.74 10.95 -47.37
N ALA A 415 54.80 9.61 -47.39
CA ALA A 415 55.92 8.92 -48.05
C ALA A 415 55.44 7.60 -48.67
N MET A 416 55.63 7.53 -49.98
CA MET A 416 55.47 6.34 -50.81
C MET A 416 56.48 5.27 -50.45
N SER A 417 56.07 4.01 -50.32
CA SER A 417 56.78 2.86 -50.92
C SER A 417 56.04 1.53 -50.71
N ASP A 418 55.86 0.88 -51.80
CA ASP A 418 55.86 -0.53 -52.16
C ASP A 418 55.04 -1.59 -51.42
N SER A 419 54.29 -2.27 -52.26
CA SER A 419 53.55 -3.46 -52.16
C SER A 419 54.19 -4.62 -51.36
N SER A 420 53.55 -5.03 -50.26
CA SER A 420 53.54 -6.41 -49.86
C SER A 420 52.22 -6.67 -49.06
N THR A 421 51.54 -7.69 -49.40
CA THR A 421 50.29 -8.23 -48.87
C THR A 421 50.33 -8.24 -47.34
N VAL A 422 49.81 -7.19 -46.74
CA VAL A 422 49.49 -7.18 -45.32
C VAL A 422 48.04 -7.62 -45.21
N GLN A 423 47.83 -8.81 -44.70
CA GLN A 423 46.57 -9.24 -44.16
C GLN A 423 46.07 -8.13 -43.23
N GLN A 424 44.88 -7.59 -43.52
CA GLN A 424 44.19 -6.67 -42.64
C GLN A 424 44.14 -7.35 -41.25
N PRO A 425 44.55 -6.65 -40.18
CA PRO A 425 44.27 -7.16 -38.83
C PRO A 425 42.75 -7.27 -38.71
N ASP A 426 42.32 -8.47 -38.40
CA ASP A 426 40.94 -8.83 -38.10
C ASP A 426 40.25 -7.64 -37.41
N GLN A 427 39.11 -7.27 -37.93
CA GLN A 427 38.12 -6.47 -37.20
C GLN A 427 37.84 -7.25 -35.89
N LEU A 428 38.61 -6.97 -34.84
CA LEU A 428 38.34 -7.39 -33.49
C LEU A 428 36.89 -7.00 -33.19
N SER A 429 36.01 -7.98 -33.14
CA SER A 429 34.57 -7.88 -33.09
C SER A 429 34.19 -6.98 -31.90
N ARG A 430 33.82 -5.72 -32.22
CA ARG A 430 33.13 -4.89 -31.23
C ARG A 430 31.83 -5.64 -30.84
N VAL A 431 31.71 -6.00 -29.59
CA VAL A 431 30.45 -6.53 -29.06
C VAL A 431 29.41 -5.45 -29.28
N PRO A 432 28.26 -5.72 -29.93
CA PRO A 432 27.25 -4.70 -30.09
C PRO A 432 26.74 -4.25 -28.68
N PRO A 433 26.58 -2.92 -28.48
CA PRO A 433 26.01 -2.43 -27.22
C PRO A 433 24.65 -3.08 -26.93
N ARG A 434 24.42 -3.48 -25.69
CA ARG A 434 23.21 -4.18 -25.25
C ARG A 434 22.38 -3.28 -24.33
N LYS A 435 21.07 -3.28 -24.53
CA LYS A 435 20.10 -2.70 -23.60
C LYS A 435 19.81 -3.69 -22.47
N ILE A 436 20.09 -3.28 -21.23
CA ILE A 436 20.03 -4.15 -20.06
C ILE A 436 18.97 -3.61 -19.11
N LEU A 437 18.05 -4.48 -18.66
CA LEU A 437 17.10 -4.18 -17.61
C LEU A 437 17.45 -4.98 -16.34
N ILE A 438 17.76 -4.29 -15.27
CA ILE A 438 17.81 -4.84 -13.92
C ILE A 438 16.40 -4.71 -13.33
N HIS A 439 15.78 -5.83 -12.93
CA HIS A 439 14.40 -5.81 -12.50
C HIS A 439 14.09 -6.74 -11.33
N CYS A 440 12.98 -6.45 -10.67
CA CYS A 440 12.33 -7.32 -9.69
C CYS A 440 10.82 -7.11 -9.75
N ALA A 441 10.05 -7.88 -9.01
CA ALA A 441 8.59 -7.87 -9.10
C ALA A 441 7.97 -6.47 -8.92
N ASP A 442 8.48 -5.66 -7.98
CA ASP A 442 7.99 -4.31 -7.68
C ASP A 442 8.88 -3.18 -8.22
N GLY A 443 10.01 -3.51 -8.85
CA GLY A 443 10.93 -2.55 -9.44
C GLY A 443 11.77 -1.73 -8.45
N TYR A 444 11.72 -1.99 -7.15
CA TYR A 444 12.46 -1.21 -6.16
C TYR A 444 13.00 -1.96 -4.94
N THR A 445 12.50 -3.13 -4.60
CA THR A 445 12.93 -3.83 -3.37
C THR A 445 14.12 -4.74 -3.62
N GLU A 446 13.93 -5.76 -4.43
CA GLU A 446 14.92 -6.83 -4.60
C GLU A 446 16.07 -6.42 -5.52
N SER A 447 15.84 -5.44 -6.40
CA SER A 447 16.85 -4.89 -7.31
C SER A 447 17.72 -3.77 -6.70
N THR A 448 17.46 -3.35 -5.47
CA THR A 448 18.13 -2.19 -4.83
C THR A 448 19.64 -2.42 -4.69
N LEU A 449 20.08 -3.57 -4.19
CA LEU A 449 21.51 -3.85 -4.01
C LEU A 449 22.30 -3.71 -5.30
N LEU A 450 21.86 -4.40 -6.36
CA LEU A 450 22.54 -4.35 -7.67
C LEU A 450 22.42 -2.97 -8.31
N GLY A 451 21.26 -2.33 -8.21
CA GLY A 451 21.04 -1.00 -8.76
C GLY A 451 21.99 0.05 -8.18
N ILE A 452 22.16 0.09 -6.86
CA ILE A 452 23.09 1.03 -6.20
C ILE A 452 24.54 0.67 -6.48
N ALA A 453 24.92 -0.61 -6.39
CA ALA A 453 26.28 -1.05 -6.67
C ALA A 453 26.71 -0.69 -8.10
N TYR A 454 25.86 -0.99 -9.08
CA TYR A 454 26.11 -0.68 -10.47
C TYR A 454 26.20 0.83 -10.72
N PHE A 455 25.26 1.62 -10.17
CA PHE A 455 25.27 3.05 -10.36
C PHE A 455 26.50 3.72 -9.73
N SER A 456 26.91 3.29 -8.54
CA SER A 456 28.17 3.71 -7.91
C SER A 456 29.39 3.39 -8.79
N TYR A 457 29.46 2.16 -9.30
CA TYR A 457 30.51 1.72 -10.19
C TYR A 457 30.56 2.52 -11.50
N ALA A 458 29.43 2.66 -12.19
CA ALA A 458 29.35 3.31 -13.50
C ALA A 458 29.64 4.81 -13.43
N THR A 459 29.23 5.49 -12.36
CA THR A 459 29.36 6.96 -12.22
C THR A 459 30.55 7.40 -11.39
N GLY A 460 31.21 6.48 -10.66
CA GLY A 460 32.33 6.81 -9.76
C GLY A 460 31.91 7.61 -8.53
N ARG A 461 30.64 7.53 -8.14
CA ARG A 461 30.10 8.22 -6.95
C ARG A 461 30.21 7.31 -5.71
N PRO A 462 30.55 7.85 -4.53
CA PRO A 462 30.42 7.12 -3.29
C PRO A 462 29.01 6.56 -3.10
N VAL A 463 28.86 5.42 -2.44
CA VAL A 463 27.58 4.74 -2.26
C VAL A 463 26.48 5.65 -1.70
N PRO A 464 26.70 6.48 -0.65
CA PRO A 464 25.69 7.41 -0.16
C PRO A 464 25.21 8.40 -1.24
N ASP A 465 26.15 8.96 -2.03
CA ASP A 465 25.82 9.92 -3.09
C ASP A 465 25.12 9.24 -4.26
N ALA A 466 25.54 8.02 -4.61
CA ALA A 466 24.90 7.22 -5.64
C ALA A 466 23.45 6.94 -5.28
N TRP A 467 23.19 6.52 -4.04
CA TRP A 467 21.87 6.24 -3.52
C TRP A 467 20.97 7.48 -3.51
N LEU A 468 21.49 8.57 -2.93
CA LEU A 468 20.76 9.84 -2.89
C LEU A 468 20.43 10.35 -4.30
N ASN A 469 21.37 10.24 -5.26
CA ASN A 469 21.17 10.66 -6.63
C ASN A 469 20.12 9.81 -7.36
N LEU A 470 20.16 8.49 -7.20
CA LEU A 470 19.13 7.60 -7.74
C LEU A 470 17.74 7.95 -7.20
N HIS A 471 17.65 8.30 -5.92
CA HIS A 471 16.36 8.65 -5.31
C HIS A 471 15.87 10.04 -5.73
N THR A 472 16.73 11.07 -5.69
CA THR A 472 16.35 12.46 -5.94
C THR A 472 16.34 12.85 -7.42
N THR A 473 17.41 12.54 -8.16
CA THR A 473 17.58 12.95 -9.56
C THR A 473 16.94 11.98 -10.53
N MET A 474 17.17 10.68 -10.33
CA MET A 474 16.58 9.64 -11.18
C MET A 474 15.18 9.22 -10.73
N GLN A 475 14.69 9.81 -9.65
CA GLN A 475 13.36 9.58 -9.08
C GLN A 475 13.01 8.11 -8.82
N ARG A 476 14.04 7.27 -8.56
CA ARG A 476 13.86 5.87 -8.21
C ARG A 476 13.57 5.71 -6.71
N ASN A 477 12.59 4.90 -6.37
CA ASN A 477 12.37 4.51 -5.00
C ASN A 477 13.22 3.27 -4.68
N PHE A 478 13.87 3.27 -3.53
CA PHE A 478 14.65 2.14 -3.05
C PHE A 478 14.31 1.80 -1.63
N PHE A 479 14.42 0.52 -1.36
CA PHE A 479 14.46 0.02 0.01
C PHE A 479 15.59 -1.00 0.12
N ALA A 480 16.66 -0.62 0.81
CA ALA A 480 17.73 -1.53 1.14
C ALA A 480 17.56 -2.07 2.58
N TYR A 481 18.09 -3.24 2.80
CA TYR A 481 18.19 -3.81 4.13
C TYR A 481 19.48 -3.34 4.82
N PRO A 482 19.55 -3.34 6.16
CA PRO A 482 20.79 -3.02 6.87
C PRO A 482 21.99 -3.87 6.44
N SER A 483 21.76 -5.14 6.03
CA SER A 483 22.78 -5.99 5.43
C SER A 483 23.35 -5.44 4.13
N ASP A 484 22.50 -4.88 3.28
CA ASP A 484 22.92 -4.27 2.01
C ASP A 484 23.74 -3.01 2.26
N VAL A 485 23.33 -2.18 3.24
CA VAL A 485 24.12 -1.00 3.64
C VAL A 485 25.51 -1.42 4.08
N GLY A 486 25.61 -2.43 4.94
CA GLY A 486 26.90 -2.98 5.38
C GLY A 486 27.75 -3.52 4.23
N LEU A 487 27.15 -4.29 3.32
CA LEU A 487 27.84 -4.87 2.17
C LEU A 487 28.32 -3.78 1.20
N LEU A 488 27.43 -2.86 0.82
CA LEU A 488 27.76 -1.75 -0.09
C LEU A 488 28.88 -0.87 0.48
N THR A 489 28.83 -0.56 1.78
CA THR A 489 29.92 0.18 2.46
C THR A 489 31.23 -0.57 2.39
N ALA A 490 31.22 -1.87 2.63
CA ALA A 490 32.45 -2.69 2.61
C ALA A 490 33.08 -2.81 1.20
N ILE A 491 32.25 -2.89 0.14
CA ILE A 491 32.74 -3.00 -1.24
C ILE A 491 32.96 -1.64 -1.93
N ALA A 492 32.50 -0.52 -1.34
CA ALA A 492 32.59 0.83 -1.91
C ALA A 492 34.01 1.21 -2.38
N PRO A 493 35.11 0.92 -1.62
CA PRO A 493 36.46 1.23 -2.09
C PRO A 493 36.80 0.58 -3.42
N ARG A 494 36.36 -0.64 -3.61
CA ARG A 494 36.62 -1.43 -4.82
C ARG A 494 35.75 -0.99 -5.98
N LEU A 495 34.46 -0.69 -5.73
CA LEU A 495 33.55 -0.12 -6.73
C LEU A 495 34.12 1.18 -7.33
N LEU A 496 34.67 2.05 -6.49
CA LEU A 496 35.27 3.31 -6.92
C LEU A 496 36.62 3.09 -7.61
N HIS A 497 37.45 2.22 -7.08
CA HIS A 497 38.78 1.93 -7.69
C HIS A 497 38.66 1.40 -9.10
N ASP A 498 37.71 0.48 -9.33
CA ASP A 498 37.54 -0.18 -10.63
C ASP A 498 36.57 0.60 -11.55
N SER A 499 36.01 1.71 -11.06
CA SER A 499 35.05 2.54 -11.80
C SER A 499 35.63 3.09 -13.10
N PRO A 500 34.96 2.90 -14.25
CA PRO A 500 35.40 3.47 -15.51
C PRO A 500 35.43 5.02 -15.52
N ALA A 501 34.60 5.65 -14.67
CA ALA A 501 34.51 7.11 -14.55
C ALA A 501 35.72 7.70 -13.82
N LEU A 502 36.35 6.96 -12.89
CA LEU A 502 37.50 7.39 -12.09
C LEU A 502 38.84 6.84 -12.62
N ARG A 503 38.81 5.84 -13.48
CA ARG A 503 40.00 5.18 -14.01
C ARG A 503 40.96 6.16 -14.68
N GLY A 504 42.18 6.25 -14.18
CA GLY A 504 43.22 7.20 -14.68
C GLY A 504 43.00 8.68 -14.29
N LYS A 505 41.94 9.00 -13.52
CA LYS A 505 41.62 10.35 -13.05
C LYS A 505 41.79 10.52 -11.55
N ALA A 506 41.57 9.45 -10.76
CA ALA A 506 41.65 9.49 -9.31
C ALA A 506 42.75 8.56 -8.81
N SER A 507 43.51 9.01 -7.82
CA SER A 507 44.51 8.19 -7.10
C SER A 507 43.82 7.41 -5.96
N LEU A 508 44.51 6.42 -5.41
CA LEU A 508 44.05 5.72 -4.19
C LEU A 508 43.81 6.69 -3.01
N ALA A 509 44.59 7.78 -2.92
CA ALA A 509 44.41 8.79 -1.90
C ALA A 509 43.11 9.57 -2.10
N ASP A 510 42.78 9.92 -3.36
CA ASP A 510 41.52 10.59 -3.69
C ASP A 510 40.32 9.70 -3.36
N ILE A 511 40.35 8.41 -3.73
CA ILE A 511 39.31 7.43 -3.42
C ILE A 511 39.16 7.28 -1.90
N THR A 512 40.27 7.21 -1.16
CA THR A 512 40.24 7.14 0.31
C THR A 512 39.65 8.42 0.91
N GLY A 513 39.91 9.60 0.29
CA GLY A 513 39.29 10.86 0.66
C GLY A 513 37.77 10.81 0.51
N LEU A 514 37.30 10.42 -0.69
CA LEU A 514 35.87 10.29 -0.97
C LEU A 514 35.11 9.37 0.00
N ILE A 515 35.75 8.31 0.46
CA ILE A 515 35.13 7.36 1.41
C ILE A 515 35.16 7.92 2.83
N LYS A 516 36.19 8.68 3.22
CA LYS A 516 36.30 9.30 4.54
C LYS A 516 35.32 10.47 4.76
N ASP A 517 34.93 11.13 3.70
CA ASP A 517 33.97 12.22 3.70
C ASP A 517 32.51 11.72 3.69
N GLU A 518 32.26 10.60 4.37
CA GLU A 518 30.91 10.00 4.49
C GLU A 518 29.94 11.02 5.09
N PRO A 519 28.76 11.23 4.44
CA PRO A 519 27.75 12.17 4.94
C PRO A 519 27.24 11.78 6.33
N LYS A 520 27.03 12.75 7.20
CA LYS A 520 26.54 12.52 8.58
C LYS A 520 25.24 11.73 8.62
N TRP A 521 24.35 11.94 7.64
CA TRP A 521 23.06 11.25 7.56
C TRP A 521 23.21 9.74 7.32
N PHE A 522 24.31 9.29 6.75
CA PHE A 522 24.55 7.88 6.44
C PHE A 522 25.02 7.08 7.66
N THR A 523 25.60 7.77 8.68
CA THR A 523 26.07 7.10 9.89
C THR A 523 24.92 6.47 10.67
N GLY A 524 24.90 5.14 10.76
CA GLY A 524 23.83 4.38 11.41
C GLY A 524 22.54 4.31 10.62
N PHE A 525 22.58 4.58 9.32
CA PHE A 525 21.47 4.50 8.40
C PHE A 525 20.95 3.06 8.27
N ASP A 526 19.63 2.88 8.36
CA ASP A 526 18.99 1.57 8.33
C ASP A 526 18.60 1.09 6.92
N GLY A 527 18.93 1.86 5.89
CA GLY A 527 18.60 1.54 4.50
C GLY A 527 17.27 2.11 4.01
N SER A 528 16.51 2.81 4.86
CA SER A 528 15.21 3.35 4.47
C SER A 528 15.20 4.87 4.37
N PHE A 529 14.75 5.39 3.22
CA PHE A 529 14.36 6.79 3.07
C PHE A 529 12.89 6.98 3.44
N PRO A 530 12.48 8.20 3.86
CA PRO A 530 11.05 8.52 3.89
C PRO A 530 10.48 8.36 2.49
N SER A 531 9.26 7.80 2.41
CA SER A 531 8.63 7.53 1.12
C SER A 531 8.12 8.82 0.48
N ARG A 532 8.54 9.11 -0.73
CA ARG A 532 7.98 10.21 -1.52
C ARG A 532 6.57 9.84 -1.98
N ILE A 533 5.57 10.54 -1.50
CA ILE A 533 4.17 10.33 -1.87
C ILE A 533 3.80 11.16 -3.10
N ILE A 534 4.12 12.46 -3.05
CA ILE A 534 4.07 13.42 -4.15
C ILE A 534 5.31 14.32 -4.05
N ASP A 535 5.59 15.12 -5.05
CA ASP A 535 6.86 15.85 -5.16
C ASP A 535 7.22 16.72 -3.95
N TYR A 536 6.23 17.25 -3.25
CA TYR A 536 6.40 18.14 -2.11
C TYR A 536 6.05 17.51 -0.76
N MET A 537 5.73 16.19 -0.71
CA MET A 537 5.31 15.52 0.52
C MET A 537 5.89 14.11 0.64
N TYR A 538 6.50 13.85 1.77
CA TYR A 538 7.09 12.57 2.15
C TYR A 538 6.40 11.97 3.37
N LEU A 539 6.21 10.66 3.39
CA LEU A 539 5.68 9.89 4.51
C LEU A 539 6.81 9.13 5.21
N GLY A 540 7.01 9.39 6.49
CA GLY A 540 8.07 8.77 7.26
C GLY A 540 7.66 8.28 8.64
N ASN A 541 8.67 7.73 9.33
CA ASN A 541 8.60 7.32 10.73
C ASN A 541 9.42 8.28 11.61
N LEU A 542 9.44 8.02 12.92
CA LEU A 542 10.21 8.84 13.88
C LEU A 542 11.73 8.77 13.63
N GLY A 543 12.24 7.63 13.12
CA GLY A 543 13.65 7.47 12.75
C GLY A 543 14.06 8.44 11.65
N HIS A 544 13.24 8.57 10.61
CA HIS A 544 13.46 9.55 9.54
C HIS A 544 13.43 10.99 10.07
N ALA A 545 12.46 11.32 10.92
CA ALA A 545 12.34 12.65 11.51
C ALA A 545 13.54 13.01 12.42
N ASN A 546 14.19 12.02 13.03
CA ASN A 546 15.36 12.21 13.88
C ASN A 546 16.68 12.36 13.11
N ASN A 547 16.64 12.41 11.77
CA ASN A 547 17.82 12.58 10.92
C ASN A 547 17.70 13.86 10.07
N PRO A 548 17.90 15.07 10.64
CA PRO A 548 17.72 16.32 9.91
C PRO A 548 18.70 16.47 8.74
N ASP A 549 19.90 15.89 8.81
CA ASP A 549 20.85 15.94 7.70
C ASP A 549 20.36 15.13 6.47
N LEU A 550 19.70 13.98 6.71
CA LEU A 550 19.03 13.23 5.63
C LEU A 550 17.90 14.05 5.01
N LEU A 551 17.07 14.69 5.85
CA LEU A 551 15.93 15.45 5.36
C LEU A 551 16.39 16.61 4.48
N ARG A 552 17.41 17.36 4.91
CA ARG A 552 18.01 18.44 4.09
C ARG A 552 18.55 17.92 2.76
N SER A 553 19.23 16.76 2.77
CA SER A 553 19.76 16.12 1.57
C SER A 553 18.66 15.68 0.57
N LEU A 554 17.46 15.39 1.07
CA LEU A 554 16.29 15.06 0.27
C LEU A 554 15.48 16.29 -0.18
N GLY A 555 15.90 17.51 0.17
CA GLY A 555 15.16 18.74 -0.13
C GLY A 555 13.92 18.94 0.76
N ILE A 556 13.86 18.23 1.90
CA ILE A 556 12.79 18.38 2.87
C ILE A 556 13.15 19.51 3.84
N GLY A 557 12.38 20.59 3.83
CA GLY A 557 12.61 21.76 4.69
C GLY A 557 11.56 21.95 5.77
N GLN A 558 10.49 21.11 5.78
CA GLN A 558 9.43 21.18 6.79
C GLN A 558 9.16 19.81 7.41
N ILE A 559 8.73 19.80 8.67
CA ILE A 559 8.32 18.57 9.39
C ILE A 559 6.95 18.77 10.01
N LEU A 560 6.04 17.84 9.68
CA LEU A 560 4.74 17.69 10.31
C LEU A 560 4.73 16.44 11.18
N SER A 561 4.69 16.62 12.49
CA SER A 561 4.72 15.57 13.51
C SER A 561 3.31 15.26 14.00
N VAL A 562 2.83 14.02 13.86
CA VAL A 562 1.49 13.63 14.29
C VAL A 562 1.55 12.68 15.49
N GLY A 563 1.36 13.25 16.68
CA GLY A 563 1.35 12.55 17.96
C GLY A 563 2.72 12.15 18.52
N GLU A 564 3.80 12.37 17.78
CA GLU A 564 5.19 12.08 18.20
C GLU A 564 6.11 13.18 17.65
N THR A 565 6.89 13.78 18.48
CA THR A 565 7.81 14.87 18.08
C THR A 565 9.19 14.32 17.76
N ALA A 566 9.86 14.88 16.76
CA ALA A 566 11.26 14.57 16.48
C ALA A 566 12.15 14.92 17.68
N MET A 567 13.11 14.06 17.97
CA MET A 567 14.08 14.25 19.05
C MET A 567 15.39 14.71 18.43
N TRP A 568 15.59 16.03 18.41
CA TRP A 568 16.80 16.65 17.88
C TRP A 568 17.75 17.04 18.99
N ARG A 569 19.02 17.24 18.64
CA ARG A 569 20.02 17.76 19.58
C ARG A 569 19.76 19.22 19.88
N ASP A 570 20.33 19.69 20.99
CA ASP A 570 20.26 21.10 21.36
C ASP A 570 20.80 21.98 20.22
N GLY A 571 20.00 22.96 19.79
CA GLY A 571 20.32 23.89 18.71
C GLY A 571 19.90 23.45 17.31
N GLU A 572 19.67 22.15 17.03
CA GLU A 572 19.25 21.69 15.69
C GLU A 572 17.85 22.21 15.30
N LEU A 573 16.97 22.39 16.29
CA LEU A 573 15.63 22.95 16.05
C LEU A 573 15.73 24.45 15.69
N ASP A 574 16.62 25.19 16.33
CA ASP A 574 16.83 26.59 16.01
C ASP A 574 17.45 26.78 14.61
N GLU A 575 18.37 25.90 14.24
CA GLU A 575 18.94 25.86 12.88
C GLU A 575 17.91 25.49 11.83
N TRP A 576 16.95 24.61 12.15
CA TRP A 576 15.89 24.22 11.25
C TRP A 576 14.85 25.31 11.04
N GLY A 577 14.57 26.08 12.08
CA GLY A 577 13.51 27.10 12.17
C GLY A 577 12.22 26.52 12.74
N VAL A 578 11.80 27.07 13.87
CA VAL A 578 10.56 26.62 14.56
C VAL A 578 9.33 26.73 13.65
N GLU A 579 9.30 27.73 12.78
CA GLU A 579 8.22 27.94 11.80
C GLU A 579 8.11 26.81 10.75
N ASN A 580 9.18 26.06 10.55
CA ASN A 580 9.23 24.89 9.65
C ASN A 580 8.82 23.58 10.34
N THR A 581 8.30 23.67 11.55
CA THR A 581 7.77 22.55 12.30
C THR A 581 6.30 22.74 12.61
N CYS A 582 5.51 21.69 12.46
CA CYS A 582 4.12 21.64 12.90
C CYS A 582 3.91 20.38 13.72
N VAL A 583 3.32 20.53 14.91
CA VAL A 583 3.06 19.41 15.79
C VAL A 583 1.56 19.31 16.07
N VAL A 584 1.00 18.16 15.73
CA VAL A 584 -0.35 17.75 16.12
C VAL A 584 -0.22 16.97 17.43
N GLN A 585 -0.59 17.60 18.53
CA GLN A 585 -0.53 17.00 19.86
C GLN A 585 -1.83 16.26 20.19
N ALA A 586 -1.77 15.40 21.21
CA ALA A 586 -2.92 14.70 21.79
C ALA A 586 -3.70 13.76 20.85
N VAL A 587 -3.21 13.46 19.66
CA VAL A 587 -3.80 12.45 18.77
C VAL A 587 -3.04 11.15 18.88
N GLN A 588 -3.65 10.17 19.55
CA GLN A 588 -3.10 8.82 19.71
C GLN A 588 -3.73 7.86 18.68
N ASP A 589 -3.02 6.79 18.36
CA ASP A 589 -3.51 5.71 17.47
C ASP A 589 -4.39 4.72 18.25
N ASN A 590 -5.41 5.25 18.93
CA ASN A 590 -6.24 4.55 19.93
C ASN A 590 -7.70 4.35 19.49
N GLY A 591 -8.09 4.81 18.31
CA GLY A 591 -9.46 4.73 17.78
C GLY A 591 -10.45 5.72 18.42
N ILE A 592 -10.00 6.61 19.30
CA ILE A 592 -10.86 7.56 20.02
C ILE A 592 -10.60 8.99 19.58
N ASP A 593 -9.33 9.39 19.55
CA ASP A 593 -8.94 10.76 19.26
C ASP A 593 -9.22 11.06 17.78
N PRO A 594 -9.97 12.15 17.46
CA PRO A 594 -10.23 12.54 16.09
C PRO A 594 -8.98 13.16 15.45
N LEU A 595 -8.90 13.08 14.13
CA LEU A 595 -7.87 13.75 13.35
C LEU A 595 -8.47 14.74 12.33
N THR A 596 -9.78 14.67 12.11
CA THR A 596 -10.50 15.52 11.13
C THR A 596 -10.29 17.00 11.40
N ASP A 597 -10.35 17.43 12.66
CA ASP A 597 -10.23 18.84 13.06
C ASP A 597 -8.83 19.44 12.75
N GLU A 598 -7.84 18.56 12.55
CA GLU A 598 -6.46 18.93 12.24
C GLU A 598 -6.15 18.92 10.74
N PHE A 599 -7.05 18.38 9.89
CA PHE A 599 -6.78 18.25 8.45
C PHE A 599 -6.46 19.60 7.82
N GLU A 600 -7.32 20.58 7.93
CA GLU A 600 -7.11 21.87 7.29
C GLU A 600 -5.79 22.52 7.70
N ARG A 601 -5.48 22.54 9.00
CA ARG A 601 -4.23 23.07 9.55
C ARG A 601 -3.00 22.33 9.02
N CYS A 602 -3.06 20.99 8.95
CA CYS A 602 -1.98 20.16 8.44
C CYS A 602 -1.76 20.38 6.95
N LEU A 603 -2.84 20.43 6.19
CA LEU A 603 -2.77 20.59 4.74
C LEU A 603 -2.32 22.01 4.35
N GLU A 604 -2.72 23.05 5.11
CA GLU A 604 -2.20 24.41 4.91
C GLU A 604 -0.70 24.49 5.20
N PHE A 605 -0.23 23.79 6.24
CA PHE A 605 1.19 23.72 6.54
C PHE A 605 1.98 23.08 5.40
N ILE A 606 1.49 21.97 4.82
CA ILE A 606 2.09 21.31 3.65
C ILE A 606 2.11 22.25 2.44
N ASP A 607 1.00 22.92 2.18
CA ASP A 607 0.85 23.89 1.10
C ASP A 607 1.81 25.09 1.22
N ARG A 608 2.08 25.52 2.45
CA ARG A 608 3.07 26.57 2.71
C ARG A 608 4.47 26.13 2.28
N GLY A 609 4.85 24.88 2.59
CA GLY A 609 6.12 24.30 2.14
C GLY A 609 6.21 24.24 0.62
N ARG A 610 5.15 23.74 -0.02
CA ARG A 610 5.04 23.70 -1.47
C ARG A 610 5.23 25.07 -2.11
N ARG A 611 4.56 26.10 -1.61
CA ARG A 611 4.69 27.49 -2.10
C ARG A 611 6.10 28.06 -1.87
N ASN A 612 6.79 27.62 -0.83
CA ASN A 612 8.16 28.02 -0.54
C ASN A 612 9.21 27.19 -1.31
N GLY A 613 8.79 26.26 -2.16
CA GLY A 613 9.69 25.42 -2.96
C GLY A 613 10.42 24.35 -2.15
N THR A 614 9.86 23.92 -1.00
CA THR A 614 10.41 22.87 -0.17
C THR A 614 9.40 21.75 0.06
N ALA A 615 9.90 20.54 0.33
CA ALA A 615 9.04 19.41 0.68
C ALA A 615 8.79 19.32 2.19
N THR A 616 7.69 18.65 2.55
CA THR A 616 7.28 18.40 3.94
C THR A 616 7.37 16.91 4.27
N LEU A 617 8.09 16.56 5.35
CA LEU A 617 7.99 15.24 5.95
C LEU A 617 6.76 15.19 6.85
N VAL A 618 5.85 14.27 6.56
CA VAL A 618 4.72 13.92 7.46
C VAL A 618 5.06 12.63 8.17
N HIS A 619 5.17 12.66 9.49
CA HIS A 619 5.55 11.49 10.25
C HIS A 619 4.71 11.28 11.50
N CYS A 620 4.68 10.05 11.98
CA CYS A 620 4.28 9.65 13.31
C CYS A 620 5.31 8.65 13.85
N ARG A 621 4.99 7.85 14.84
CA ARG A 621 5.95 6.89 15.41
C ARG A 621 6.44 5.86 14.37
N VAL A 622 5.52 5.24 13.63
CA VAL A 622 5.83 4.16 12.67
C VAL A 622 5.64 4.59 11.20
N GLY A 623 4.83 5.60 10.96
CA GLY A 623 4.55 6.08 9.61
C GLY A 623 3.52 5.23 8.85
N VAL A 624 2.49 4.68 9.54
CA VAL A 624 1.50 3.78 8.91
C VAL A 624 0.04 4.13 9.18
N SER A 625 -0.26 4.91 10.23
CA SER A 625 -1.64 5.25 10.59
C SER A 625 -1.85 6.77 10.61
N ARG A 626 -1.52 7.47 11.70
CA ARG A 626 -1.74 8.92 11.86
C ARG A 626 -1.18 9.76 10.72
N SER A 627 0.10 9.62 10.43
CA SER A 627 0.74 10.35 9.33
C SER A 627 0.25 9.90 7.95
N ALA A 628 -0.03 8.61 7.77
CA ALA A 628 -0.62 8.11 6.54
C ALA A 628 -2.01 8.71 6.27
N THR A 629 -2.81 8.93 7.32
CA THR A 629 -4.12 9.58 7.22
C THR A 629 -4.00 11.00 6.68
N ILE A 630 -3.04 11.79 7.19
CA ILE A 630 -2.78 13.15 6.66
C ILE A 630 -2.31 13.10 5.20
N CYS A 631 -1.41 12.18 4.86
CA CYS A 631 -0.95 12.02 3.47
C CYS A 631 -2.09 11.65 2.53
N ILE A 632 -3.00 10.76 2.94
CA ILE A 632 -4.17 10.38 2.15
C ILE A 632 -5.09 11.60 1.97
N ALA A 633 -5.35 12.37 3.04
CA ALA A 633 -6.19 13.57 2.96
C ALA A 633 -5.62 14.62 1.98
N GLU A 634 -4.29 14.80 1.97
CA GLU A 634 -3.63 15.70 1.01
C GLU A 634 -3.72 15.18 -0.42
N VAL A 635 -3.49 13.88 -0.64
CA VAL A 635 -3.61 13.25 -1.97
C VAL A 635 -5.03 13.39 -2.50
N MET A 636 -6.06 13.18 -1.66
CA MET A 636 -7.47 13.41 -2.04
C MET A 636 -7.69 14.83 -2.51
N ARG A 637 -7.18 15.81 -1.76
CA ARG A 637 -7.34 17.25 -2.09
C ARG A 637 -6.54 17.65 -3.33
N ALA A 638 -5.27 17.25 -3.39
CA ALA A 638 -4.31 17.73 -4.41
C ALA A 638 -4.52 17.07 -5.77
N LEU A 639 -4.90 15.79 -5.80
CA LEU A 639 -5.08 15.01 -7.03
C LEU A 639 -6.55 14.74 -7.38
N ASP A 640 -7.47 15.29 -6.59
CA ASP A 640 -8.92 15.09 -6.79
C ASP A 640 -9.33 13.60 -6.82
N LEU A 641 -8.80 12.83 -5.90
CA LEU A 641 -9.08 11.42 -5.81
C LEU A 641 -10.09 11.11 -4.70
N SER A 642 -10.96 10.12 -4.95
CA SER A 642 -11.77 9.52 -3.89
C SER A 642 -10.90 8.88 -2.81
N PHE A 643 -11.42 8.72 -1.60
CA PHE A 643 -10.68 8.10 -0.50
C PHE A 643 -10.12 6.71 -0.88
N PRO A 644 -10.88 5.78 -1.47
CA PRO A 644 -10.34 4.47 -1.84
C PRO A 644 -9.17 4.55 -2.83
N ARG A 645 -9.22 5.46 -3.81
CA ARG A 645 -8.13 5.67 -4.77
C ARG A 645 -6.91 6.29 -4.12
N ALA A 646 -7.10 7.32 -3.29
CA ALA A 646 -6.03 7.96 -2.54
C ALA A 646 -5.36 6.99 -1.54
N TYR A 647 -6.15 6.09 -0.93
CA TYR A 647 -5.62 5.02 -0.08
C TYR A 647 -4.69 4.08 -0.86
N CYS A 648 -5.11 3.59 -2.02
CA CYS A 648 -4.28 2.73 -2.88
C CYS A 648 -3.03 3.48 -3.37
N PHE A 649 -3.17 4.76 -3.73
CA PHE A 649 -2.07 5.62 -4.16
C PHE A 649 -0.97 5.76 -3.08
N VAL A 650 -1.35 6.10 -1.85
CA VAL A 650 -0.40 6.25 -0.73
C VAL A 650 0.16 4.89 -0.30
N ARG A 651 -0.67 3.83 -0.31
CA ARG A 651 -0.26 2.47 0.03
C ARG A 651 0.80 1.93 -0.93
N ALA A 652 0.64 2.16 -2.23
CA ALA A 652 1.62 1.77 -3.24
C ALA A 652 2.98 2.44 -2.99
N ARG A 653 2.96 3.74 -2.65
CA ARG A 653 4.18 4.57 -2.48
C ARG A 653 4.84 4.41 -1.12
N ARG A 654 4.17 3.88 -0.11
CA ARG A 654 4.79 3.59 1.19
C ARG A 654 5.58 2.29 1.10
N LEU A 655 6.91 2.43 1.00
CA LEU A 655 7.81 1.32 0.74
C LEU A 655 7.91 0.38 1.95
N ASN A 656 7.82 -0.92 1.69
CA ASN A 656 8.06 -2.05 2.62
C ASN A 656 7.19 -2.14 3.87
N VAL A 657 6.30 -1.19 4.10
CA VAL A 657 5.32 -1.26 5.17
C VAL A 657 3.92 -1.02 4.61
N ILE A 658 2.95 -1.74 5.14
CA ILE A 658 1.56 -1.55 4.78
C ILE A 658 0.99 -0.43 5.62
N ILE A 659 0.49 0.62 4.96
CA ILE A 659 -0.27 1.66 5.69
C ILE A 659 -1.55 1.04 6.21
N GLN A 660 -1.88 1.41 7.42
CA GLN A 660 -3.06 0.90 8.10
C GLN A 660 -3.64 1.96 9.04
N PRO A 661 -4.28 3.01 8.51
CA PRO A 661 -5.12 3.87 9.31
C PRO A 661 -6.09 3.02 10.14
N HIS A 662 -6.36 3.37 11.38
CA HIS A 662 -7.37 2.64 12.13
C HIS A 662 -8.77 2.97 11.60
N LEU A 663 -9.77 2.17 11.98
CA LEU A 663 -11.14 2.26 11.48
C LEU A 663 -11.71 3.68 11.51
N ARG A 664 -11.53 4.40 12.63
CA ARG A 664 -12.04 5.76 12.77
C ARG A 664 -11.37 6.71 11.80
N PHE A 665 -10.05 6.67 11.63
CA PHE A 665 -9.34 7.53 10.67
C PHE A 665 -9.76 7.23 9.22
N ALA A 666 -9.94 5.96 8.87
CA ALA A 666 -10.44 5.59 7.54
C ALA A 666 -11.87 6.12 7.30
N TYR A 667 -12.73 6.07 8.32
CA TYR A 667 -14.07 6.64 8.25
C TYR A 667 -14.05 8.18 8.19
N GLU A 668 -13.17 8.83 8.94
CA GLU A 668 -12.95 10.29 8.89
C GLU A 668 -12.46 10.74 7.51
N LEU A 669 -11.60 9.94 6.83
CA LEU A 669 -11.21 10.21 5.45
C LEU A 669 -12.39 10.10 4.47
N LEU A 670 -13.29 9.16 4.67
CA LEU A 670 -14.50 9.07 3.85
C LEU A 670 -15.44 10.28 4.08
N LYS A 671 -15.52 10.80 5.30
CA LYS A 671 -16.21 12.08 5.57
C LYS A 671 -15.46 13.28 4.97
N TRP A 672 -14.14 13.26 4.94
CA TRP A 672 -13.34 14.29 4.28
C TRP A 672 -13.63 14.35 2.78
N GLU A 673 -13.85 13.19 2.13
CA GLU A 673 -14.31 13.11 0.74
C GLU A 673 -15.62 13.89 0.55
N GLU A 674 -16.61 13.70 1.44
CA GLU A 674 -17.87 14.44 1.39
C GLU A 674 -17.67 15.96 1.48
N LEU A 675 -16.79 16.42 2.37
CA LEU A 675 -16.47 17.83 2.52
C LEU A 675 -15.81 18.42 1.28
N LEU A 676 -14.82 17.74 0.71
CA LEU A 676 -14.15 18.17 -0.51
C LEU A 676 -15.12 18.27 -1.70
N GLN A 677 -15.99 17.28 -1.86
CA GLN A 677 -17.00 17.29 -2.91
C GLN A 677 -18.05 18.40 -2.70
N SER A 678 -18.46 18.64 -1.44
CA SER A 678 -19.38 19.71 -1.12
C SER A 678 -18.81 21.11 -1.41
N GLN A 679 -17.53 21.32 -1.13
CA GLN A 679 -16.85 22.58 -1.45
C GLN A 679 -16.82 22.84 -2.95
N LYS A 680 -16.52 21.84 -3.77
CA LYS A 680 -16.53 21.96 -5.25
C LYS A 680 -17.91 22.28 -5.80
N ASN A 681 -18.94 21.56 -5.32
CA ASN A 681 -20.32 21.75 -5.80
C ASN A 681 -20.87 23.14 -5.44
N SER A 682 -20.40 23.75 -4.34
CA SER A 682 -20.77 25.13 -3.99
C SER A 682 -20.19 26.15 -4.96
N GLU A 683 -19.06 25.87 -5.59
CA GLU A 683 -18.47 26.73 -6.63
C GLU A 683 -19.14 26.55 -8.01
N GLU A 684 -19.65 25.36 -8.33
CA GLU A 684 -20.24 25.00 -9.62
C GLU A 684 -21.77 25.15 -9.68
N CYS A 685 -22.45 25.57 -8.61
CA CYS A 685 -23.90 25.76 -8.52
C CYS A 685 -24.77 24.53 -8.81
N ASP A 686 -24.27 23.32 -8.66
CA ASP A 686 -25.06 22.10 -8.76
C ASP A 686 -25.28 21.45 -7.38
N PRO A 687 -26.43 21.64 -6.70
CA PRO A 687 -26.65 21.15 -5.34
C PRO A 687 -26.92 19.65 -5.24
N GLY A 688 -26.69 18.86 -6.32
CA GLY A 688 -27.18 17.46 -6.41
C GLY A 688 -26.15 16.36 -6.37
N ALA A 689 -24.85 16.62 -6.19
CA ALA A 689 -23.87 15.66 -6.70
C ALA A 689 -22.76 15.15 -5.76
N VAL A 690 -22.92 15.17 -4.45
CA VAL A 690 -21.98 14.42 -3.59
C VAL A 690 -22.31 12.94 -3.71
N LYS A 691 -21.53 12.19 -4.48
CA LYS A 691 -21.71 10.75 -4.66
C LYS A 691 -20.42 10.02 -4.26
N ARG A 692 -20.49 9.19 -3.24
CA ARG A 692 -19.34 8.33 -2.87
C ARG A 692 -19.11 7.26 -3.92
N GLU A 693 -17.84 7.00 -4.23
CA GLU A 693 -17.45 5.90 -5.13
C GLU A 693 -17.77 4.55 -4.52
N LEU A 694 -17.48 4.36 -3.23
CA LEU A 694 -17.75 3.13 -2.47
C LEU A 694 -18.31 3.47 -1.08
N GLU A 695 -19.12 2.58 -0.53
CA GLU A 695 -19.65 2.70 0.81
C GLU A 695 -18.67 2.18 1.87
N TRP A 696 -18.85 2.58 3.14
CA TRP A 696 -17.98 2.19 4.25
C TRP A 696 -17.75 0.68 4.35
N GLY A 697 -18.83 -0.11 4.27
CA GLY A 697 -18.71 -1.57 4.36
C GLY A 697 -17.89 -2.19 3.23
N GLU A 698 -18.00 -1.63 2.01
CA GLU A 698 -17.23 -2.05 0.84
C GLU A 698 -15.74 -1.73 1.02
N ILE A 699 -15.42 -0.47 1.34
CA ILE A 699 -14.04 -0.01 1.54
C ILE A 699 -13.35 -0.84 2.63
N ALA A 700 -14.02 -0.99 3.77
CA ALA A 700 -13.45 -1.72 4.90
C ALA A 700 -13.20 -3.20 4.57
N ARG A 701 -14.12 -3.83 3.81
CA ARG A 701 -13.96 -5.20 3.33
C ARG A 701 -12.77 -5.33 2.38
N GLU A 702 -12.63 -4.43 1.42
CA GLU A 702 -11.51 -4.43 0.47
C GLU A 702 -10.17 -4.22 1.19
N ILE A 703 -10.08 -3.29 2.15
CA ILE A 703 -8.89 -3.13 3.00
C ILE A 703 -8.56 -4.43 3.77
N ALA A 704 -9.58 -5.10 4.33
CA ALA A 704 -9.38 -6.37 5.02
C ALA A 704 -8.82 -7.46 4.08
N LEU A 705 -9.39 -7.58 2.89
CA LEU A 705 -8.93 -8.54 1.87
C LEU A 705 -7.51 -8.27 1.42
N MET A 706 -7.17 -7.01 1.14
CA MET A 706 -5.80 -6.62 0.77
C MET A 706 -4.77 -6.90 1.86
N ASN A 707 -5.17 -6.78 3.13
CA ASN A 707 -4.27 -6.98 4.26
C ASN A 707 -4.13 -8.46 4.66
N ARG A 708 -5.06 -9.32 4.24
CA ARG A 708 -5.09 -10.75 4.60
C ARG A 708 -3.80 -11.51 4.29
N PRO A 709 -3.14 -11.33 3.13
CA PRO A 709 -1.89 -12.03 2.83
C PRO A 709 -0.72 -11.65 3.76
N TYR A 710 -0.79 -10.48 4.40
CA TYR A 710 0.25 -9.94 5.28
C TYR A 710 -0.11 -10.07 6.77
N ALA A 711 -1.32 -10.54 7.10
CA ALA A 711 -1.72 -10.84 8.47
C ALA A 711 -1.06 -12.15 8.90
N ARG A 712 -0.22 -12.10 9.94
CA ARG A 712 0.45 -13.25 10.55
C ARG A 712 -0.34 -13.72 11.77
#